data_349e1d5fac68ceb37abfe995b1f2e988
#
_entry.id   349e1d5fac68ceb37abfe995b1f2e988
#
_cell.length_a   1.000
_cell.length_b   1.000
_cell.length_c   1.000
_cell.angle_alpha   90.00
_cell.angle_beta   90.00
_cell.angle_gamma   90.00
#
_symmetry.space_group_name_H-M   'P 1'
#
loop_
_entity.id
_entity.type
_entity.pdbx_description
1 polymer ?
#
loop_
_entity_poly.entity_id
_entity_poly.type
_entity_poly.pdbx_seq_one_letter_code
_entity_poly.pdbx_strand_id
1 'polypeptide(L)'
;MDVLAHHLHTMLGPDAVFREGQREAIDAVAKNGHRALVVQRTGWGKSLVYWIATRVRRDEGHGPTLIISPLLSLMRNQIAMAERLGLRAATINSGNTDEWDAVAHGLASNAIDVLLISPERLANERFASDVLPSIQGSIGLLVVDEAHCISDWGHDFRPDYRRIARILRLLASSVPVLATTATANDRVVADVVDQLGAGVQVFRGPLGRDSLRLDAITLENQAERLAWLAGQLPQLPGSGIVYCLTVADTQRVATFLRGQGIDARAYNADLSTEERETLEDALIAGDMKALVATVALGMGFDKPDLGFVVHYQRPSSAIAYYQQVGRAGRAVDHAYGVLLGGREDDAIAAYFMDTAFPPTVNMHEILTALEAVDSMTKPQLQQAVNLRIGRIEQALKLLEIDGAVARDGSRFRRTLAPWVQDEARIERVKVARRAELAQMQAYMTHQGCLMEYLVALLDDPTATRCGRCARCVGRGLPREVDPDLVAAAISFLRRDLRTIAPRLQWPAGAVVGFSGRITPPNQPGMALCVYGDAGWGREVQRGREMDAAFSGEIVAASAKAIREHWHLDPAPTWVTAVPSAVRAIRGGPVVGPVVGPVVGPAGPGPVVGRAGPGPVVGFARALADRLGLPYVACLTMRDGDASQAMMQNSVQQLRNVHHKLAIEGDAVPPGPVLLVDDLVDSRWTLTVAGWLLASHGSGPVYPFALATATARD
;
A
#
# COMPACT_ATOMS: atom_id res chain seq x y z
N MET A 1 -14.98 -48.22 6.04
CA MET A 1 -14.51 -47.04 6.81
C MET A 1 -14.75 -45.83 5.94
N ASP A 2 -15.28 -44.74 6.49
CA ASP A 2 -15.49 -43.52 5.73
C ASP A 2 -14.15 -42.89 5.35
N VAL A 3 -13.82 -42.93 4.08
CA VAL A 3 -12.53 -42.47 3.54
C VAL A 3 -12.28 -40.99 3.88
N LEU A 4 -13.32 -40.16 3.82
CA LEU A 4 -13.18 -38.75 4.15
C LEU A 4 -12.88 -38.53 5.64
N ALA A 5 -13.58 -39.27 6.52
CA ALA A 5 -13.33 -39.24 7.96
C ALA A 5 -11.91 -39.73 8.29
N HIS A 6 -11.41 -40.77 7.60
CA HIS A 6 -10.05 -41.24 7.77
C HIS A 6 -9.01 -40.13 7.44
N HIS A 7 -9.16 -39.45 6.31
CA HIS A 7 -8.26 -38.35 5.95
C HIS A 7 -8.34 -37.16 6.89
N LEU A 8 -9.55 -36.83 7.38
CA LEU A 8 -9.73 -35.80 8.40
C LEU A 8 -8.98 -36.13 9.69
N HIS A 9 -9.11 -37.36 10.18
CA HIS A 9 -8.42 -37.82 11.38
C HIS A 9 -6.90 -37.85 11.20
N THR A 10 -6.42 -38.20 10.00
CA THR A 10 -4.99 -38.17 9.66
C THR A 10 -4.42 -36.75 9.74
N MET A 11 -5.21 -35.74 9.30
CA MET A 11 -4.76 -34.34 9.31
C MET A 11 -4.84 -33.67 10.68
N LEU A 12 -5.92 -33.90 11.42
CA LEU A 12 -6.30 -33.10 12.59
C LEU A 12 -6.41 -33.89 13.90
N GLY A 13 -6.22 -35.22 13.83
CA GLY A 13 -6.34 -36.09 14.98
C GLY A 13 -7.69 -36.85 15.04
N PRO A 14 -7.77 -37.89 15.88
CA PRO A 14 -8.88 -38.85 15.89
C PRO A 14 -10.23 -38.24 16.31
N ASP A 15 -10.22 -37.17 17.06
CA ASP A 15 -11.43 -36.50 17.56
C ASP A 15 -11.98 -35.44 16.60
N ALA A 16 -11.32 -35.23 15.45
CA ALA A 16 -11.74 -34.22 14.48
C ALA A 16 -13.06 -34.61 13.82
N VAL A 17 -13.95 -33.63 13.70
CA VAL A 17 -15.23 -33.75 12.99
C VAL A 17 -15.34 -32.71 11.90
N PHE A 18 -15.99 -33.07 10.79
CA PHE A 18 -16.28 -32.11 9.72
C PHE A 18 -17.20 -31.00 10.25
N ARG A 19 -16.87 -29.76 9.90
CA ARG A 19 -17.79 -28.65 10.07
C ARG A 19 -18.86 -28.69 8.98
N GLU A 20 -20.01 -28.08 9.25
CA GLU A 20 -21.11 -27.96 8.30
C GLU A 20 -20.63 -27.44 6.93
N GLY A 21 -21.02 -28.12 5.84
CA GLY A 21 -20.66 -27.79 4.46
C GLY A 21 -19.28 -28.26 3.99
N GLN A 22 -18.37 -28.73 4.89
CA GLN A 22 -17.03 -29.19 4.46
C GLN A 22 -17.11 -30.48 3.64
N ARG A 23 -17.89 -31.44 4.12
CA ARG A 23 -18.05 -32.74 3.47
C ARG A 23 -18.70 -32.61 2.10
N GLU A 24 -19.76 -31.81 2.04
CA GLU A 24 -20.52 -31.54 0.81
C GLU A 24 -19.62 -30.86 -0.23
N ALA A 25 -18.79 -29.90 0.17
CA ALA A 25 -17.85 -29.25 -0.72
C ALA A 25 -16.76 -30.20 -1.24
N ILE A 26 -16.25 -31.12 -0.39
CA ILE A 26 -15.29 -32.16 -0.80
C ILE A 26 -15.94 -33.11 -1.80
N ASP A 27 -17.14 -33.62 -1.48
CA ASP A 27 -17.87 -34.56 -2.36
C ASP A 27 -18.19 -33.92 -3.72
N ALA A 28 -18.55 -32.62 -3.76
CA ALA A 28 -18.83 -31.91 -5.01
C ALA A 28 -17.65 -31.94 -5.96
N VAL A 29 -16.43 -31.67 -5.51
CA VAL A 29 -15.24 -31.59 -6.37
C VAL A 29 -14.51 -32.90 -6.52
N ALA A 30 -14.43 -33.72 -5.47
CA ALA A 30 -13.67 -34.96 -5.49
C ALA A 30 -14.43 -36.08 -6.18
N LYS A 31 -15.70 -36.33 -5.82
CA LYS A 31 -16.51 -37.45 -6.34
C LYS A 31 -17.36 -37.07 -7.54
N ASN A 32 -18.01 -35.90 -7.49
CA ASN A 32 -18.95 -35.51 -8.53
C ASN A 32 -18.30 -34.75 -9.70
N GLY A 33 -17.03 -34.33 -9.56
CA GLY A 33 -16.32 -33.61 -10.62
C GLY A 33 -16.86 -32.20 -10.91
N HIS A 34 -17.62 -31.62 -9.97
CA HIS A 34 -18.24 -30.31 -10.15
C HIS A 34 -17.26 -29.15 -9.96
N ARG A 35 -17.64 -27.98 -10.44
CA ARG A 35 -17.02 -26.70 -10.06
C ARG A 35 -17.70 -26.18 -8.82
N ALA A 36 -16.94 -25.75 -7.81
CA ALA A 36 -17.45 -25.27 -6.55
C ALA A 36 -16.80 -23.97 -6.10
N LEU A 37 -17.58 -23.08 -5.50
CA LEU A 37 -17.12 -21.88 -4.79
C LEU A 37 -17.48 -22.00 -3.31
N VAL A 38 -16.47 -21.97 -2.45
CA VAL A 38 -16.63 -22.03 -0.98
C VAL A 38 -16.41 -20.63 -0.41
N VAL A 39 -17.47 -20.02 0.10
CA VAL A 39 -17.47 -18.72 0.78
C VAL A 39 -17.67 -18.96 2.26
N GLN A 40 -16.57 -18.96 3.04
CA GLN A 40 -16.61 -19.34 4.45
C GLN A 40 -15.62 -18.48 5.26
N ARG A 41 -16.00 -18.16 6.50
CA ARG A 41 -15.16 -17.34 7.40
C ARG A 41 -13.74 -17.88 7.54
N THR A 42 -12.81 -16.98 7.89
CA THR A 42 -11.45 -17.38 8.27
C THR A 42 -11.48 -18.36 9.44
N GLY A 43 -10.61 -19.38 9.41
CA GLY A 43 -10.58 -20.42 10.44
C GLY A 43 -11.66 -21.50 10.31
N TRP A 44 -12.55 -21.47 9.29
CA TRP A 44 -13.50 -22.55 9.04
C TRP A 44 -12.84 -23.82 8.51
N GLY A 45 -11.66 -23.71 7.90
CA GLY A 45 -10.93 -24.86 7.36
C GLY A 45 -11.10 -25.03 5.84
N LYS A 46 -11.14 -23.93 5.08
CA LYS A 46 -11.21 -23.96 3.61
C LYS A 46 -10.09 -24.78 3.00
N SER A 47 -8.87 -24.70 3.53
CA SER A 47 -7.72 -25.47 3.07
C SER A 47 -7.88 -26.98 3.27
N LEU A 48 -8.55 -27.41 4.33
CA LEU A 48 -8.87 -28.81 4.56
C LEU A 48 -9.66 -29.42 3.39
N VAL A 49 -10.61 -28.65 2.82
CA VAL A 49 -11.46 -29.10 1.72
C VAL A 49 -10.60 -29.49 0.51
N TYR A 50 -9.68 -28.63 0.07
CA TYR A 50 -8.88 -28.95 -1.10
C TYR A 50 -7.79 -30.00 -0.82
N TRP A 51 -7.26 -30.10 0.41
CA TRP A 51 -6.29 -31.14 0.75
C TRP A 51 -6.92 -32.53 0.73
N ILE A 52 -8.09 -32.70 1.39
CA ILE A 52 -8.80 -33.98 1.37
C ILE A 52 -9.30 -34.29 -0.04
N ALA A 53 -9.86 -33.32 -0.78
CA ALA A 53 -10.25 -33.53 -2.16
C ALA A 53 -9.09 -33.98 -3.06
N THR A 54 -7.91 -33.37 -2.88
CA THR A 54 -6.68 -33.78 -3.58
C THR A 54 -6.32 -35.22 -3.24
N ARG A 55 -6.31 -35.60 -1.96
CA ARG A 55 -5.96 -36.95 -1.53
C ARG A 55 -6.91 -37.99 -2.14
N VAL A 56 -8.23 -37.78 -2.04
CA VAL A 56 -9.24 -38.67 -2.63
C VAL A 56 -9.02 -38.85 -4.14
N ARG A 57 -8.84 -37.75 -4.87
CA ARG A 57 -8.62 -37.82 -6.33
C ARG A 57 -7.33 -38.52 -6.69
N ARG A 58 -6.25 -38.33 -5.90
CA ARG A 58 -4.98 -39.04 -6.10
C ARG A 58 -5.15 -40.55 -5.83
N ASP A 59 -5.90 -40.93 -4.83
CA ASP A 59 -6.21 -42.35 -4.54
C ASP A 59 -7.03 -43.02 -5.66
N GLU A 60 -7.86 -42.24 -6.37
CA GLU A 60 -8.63 -42.69 -7.51
C GLU A 60 -7.83 -42.64 -8.83
N GLY A 61 -6.52 -42.30 -8.79
CA GLY A 61 -5.63 -42.30 -9.94
C GLY A 61 -5.71 -41.05 -10.82
N HIS A 62 -6.39 -40.00 -10.38
CA HIS A 62 -6.40 -38.72 -11.10
C HIS A 62 -5.02 -38.01 -10.99
N GLY A 63 -4.76 -37.11 -11.92
CA GLY A 63 -3.52 -36.34 -11.99
C GLY A 63 -3.31 -35.34 -10.83
N PRO A 64 -2.23 -34.58 -10.89
CA PRO A 64 -1.86 -33.65 -9.81
C PRO A 64 -2.88 -32.51 -9.65
N THR A 65 -2.94 -31.94 -8.46
CA THR A 65 -3.71 -30.72 -8.16
C THR A 65 -2.86 -29.49 -8.42
N LEU A 66 -3.38 -28.53 -9.19
CA LEU A 66 -2.79 -27.19 -9.32
C LEU A 66 -3.48 -26.24 -8.36
N ILE A 67 -2.73 -25.66 -7.42
CA ILE A 67 -3.23 -24.66 -6.47
C ILE A 67 -2.65 -23.29 -6.83
N ILE A 68 -3.52 -22.35 -7.14
CA ILE A 68 -3.18 -20.94 -7.36
C ILE A 68 -3.51 -20.18 -6.07
N SER A 69 -2.49 -19.69 -5.38
CA SER A 69 -2.61 -18.97 -4.11
C SER A 69 -1.78 -17.68 -4.12
N PRO A 70 -2.27 -16.57 -3.57
CA PRO A 70 -1.65 -15.26 -3.76
C PRO A 70 -0.35 -15.03 -2.98
N LEU A 71 0.04 -15.93 -2.07
CA LEU A 71 1.12 -15.66 -1.12
C LEU A 71 2.08 -16.84 -0.93
N LEU A 72 3.38 -16.55 -1.05
CA LEU A 72 4.46 -17.50 -0.82
C LEU A 72 4.55 -17.98 0.64
N SER A 73 4.26 -17.11 1.62
CA SER A 73 4.24 -17.45 3.05
C SER A 73 3.18 -18.50 3.40
N LEU A 74 2.01 -18.42 2.75
CA LEU A 74 0.98 -19.46 2.84
C LEU A 74 1.46 -20.81 2.34
N MET A 75 2.26 -20.84 1.28
CA MET A 75 2.66 -22.07 0.61
C MET A 75 3.47 -22.97 1.53
N ARG A 76 4.29 -22.44 2.44
CA ARG A 76 5.05 -23.26 3.41
C ARG A 76 4.13 -24.01 4.37
N ASN A 77 3.19 -23.31 5.00
CA ASN A 77 2.21 -23.93 5.88
C ASN A 77 1.33 -24.94 5.13
N GLN A 78 1.00 -24.64 3.87
CA GLN A 78 0.23 -25.53 3.02
C GLN A 78 0.99 -26.78 2.63
N ILE A 79 2.29 -26.71 2.33
CA ILE A 79 3.14 -27.87 2.07
C ILE A 79 3.19 -28.79 3.29
N ALA A 80 3.41 -28.25 4.48
CA ALA A 80 3.39 -29.02 5.72
C ALA A 80 2.05 -29.74 5.97
N MET A 81 0.93 -29.13 5.56
CA MET A 81 -0.39 -29.77 5.64
C MET A 81 -0.56 -30.89 4.60
N ALA A 82 -0.02 -30.73 3.39
CA ALA A 82 0.00 -31.79 2.36
C ALA A 82 0.78 -33.02 2.82
N GLU A 83 1.93 -32.80 3.43
CA GLU A 83 2.81 -33.88 3.94
C GLU A 83 2.11 -34.74 5.00
N ARG A 84 1.24 -34.17 5.84
CA ARG A 84 0.42 -34.93 6.81
C ARG A 84 -0.49 -35.94 6.14
N LEU A 85 -0.95 -35.68 4.92
CA LEU A 85 -1.75 -36.59 4.11
C LEU A 85 -0.89 -37.50 3.20
N GLY A 86 0.45 -37.45 3.34
CA GLY A 86 1.36 -38.18 2.48
C GLY A 86 1.35 -37.68 1.02
N LEU A 87 0.97 -36.43 0.77
CA LEU A 87 1.01 -35.80 -0.55
C LEU A 87 2.35 -35.12 -0.78
N ARG A 88 2.93 -35.32 -1.97
CA ARG A 88 4.18 -34.72 -2.40
C ARG A 88 3.85 -33.39 -3.06
N ALA A 89 4.09 -32.30 -2.34
CA ALA A 89 3.83 -30.95 -2.82
C ALA A 89 5.12 -30.27 -3.29
N ALA A 90 5.02 -29.51 -4.37
CA ALA A 90 6.09 -28.66 -4.89
C ALA A 90 5.59 -27.24 -5.16
N THR A 91 6.50 -26.28 -5.21
CA THR A 91 6.21 -24.89 -5.53
C THR A 91 7.14 -24.39 -6.64
N ILE A 92 6.61 -23.48 -7.46
CA ILE A 92 7.38 -22.74 -8.45
C ILE A 92 7.29 -21.24 -8.10
N ASN A 93 8.43 -20.65 -7.69
CA ASN A 93 8.53 -19.26 -7.30
C ASN A 93 9.85 -18.61 -7.76
N SER A 94 10.11 -17.34 -7.43
CA SER A 94 11.33 -16.65 -7.85
C SER A 94 12.58 -17.06 -7.09
N GLY A 95 12.42 -17.69 -5.94
CA GLY A 95 13.54 -18.14 -5.09
C GLY A 95 14.07 -19.54 -5.43
N ASN A 96 13.36 -20.32 -6.28
CA ASN A 96 13.75 -21.69 -6.63
C ASN A 96 13.78 -21.96 -8.14
N THR A 97 14.26 -20.99 -8.92
CA THR A 97 14.27 -21.08 -10.40
C THR A 97 15.13 -22.22 -10.96
N ASP A 98 16.10 -22.69 -10.23
CA ASP A 98 16.97 -23.81 -10.49
C ASP A 98 16.29 -25.17 -10.31
N GLU A 99 15.24 -25.26 -9.51
CA GLU A 99 14.45 -26.47 -9.27
C GLU A 99 13.32 -26.68 -10.29
N TRP A 100 13.00 -25.70 -11.12
CA TRP A 100 11.83 -25.73 -12.00
C TRP A 100 11.81 -26.91 -12.96
N ASP A 101 12.95 -27.29 -13.51
CA ASP A 101 13.04 -28.45 -14.43
C ASP A 101 12.77 -29.76 -13.69
N ALA A 102 13.25 -29.89 -12.46
CA ALA A 102 12.97 -31.06 -11.61
C ALA A 102 11.48 -31.13 -11.25
N VAL A 103 10.87 -30.00 -10.93
CA VAL A 103 9.42 -29.92 -10.65
C VAL A 103 8.61 -30.26 -11.90
N ALA A 104 8.96 -29.71 -13.08
CA ALA A 104 8.28 -30.02 -14.33
C ALA A 104 8.38 -31.52 -14.69
N HIS A 105 9.56 -32.12 -14.52
CA HIS A 105 9.77 -33.56 -14.72
C HIS A 105 8.95 -34.40 -13.72
N GLY A 106 8.94 -34.00 -12.44
CA GLY A 106 8.15 -34.68 -11.41
C GLY A 106 6.64 -34.62 -11.64
N LEU A 107 6.13 -33.53 -12.20
CA LEU A 107 4.74 -33.40 -12.61
C LEU A 107 4.42 -34.29 -13.83
N ALA A 108 5.28 -34.26 -14.85
CA ALA A 108 5.10 -35.06 -16.07
C ALA A 108 5.17 -36.55 -15.78
N SER A 109 6.04 -36.99 -14.84
CA SER A 109 6.16 -38.38 -14.38
C SER A 109 5.13 -38.80 -13.32
N ASN A 110 4.19 -37.89 -12.97
CA ASN A 110 3.19 -38.08 -11.90
C ASN A 110 3.82 -38.36 -10.50
N ALA A 111 5.07 -37.93 -10.30
CA ALA A 111 5.79 -38.07 -9.04
C ALA A 111 5.43 -36.94 -8.02
N ILE A 112 4.83 -35.86 -8.47
CA ILE A 112 4.34 -34.76 -7.65
C ILE A 112 2.82 -34.82 -7.63
N ASP A 113 2.23 -34.66 -6.45
CA ASP A 113 0.78 -34.72 -6.23
C ASP A 113 0.12 -33.34 -6.25
N VAL A 114 0.89 -32.30 -5.90
CA VAL A 114 0.40 -30.92 -5.80
C VAL A 114 1.45 -29.94 -6.30
N LEU A 115 1.03 -29.03 -7.17
CA LEU A 115 1.81 -27.86 -7.55
C LEU A 115 1.15 -26.59 -6.99
N LEU A 116 1.87 -25.85 -6.14
CA LEU A 116 1.45 -24.54 -5.65
C LEU A 116 2.18 -23.44 -6.42
N ILE A 117 1.42 -22.48 -6.94
CA ILE A 117 1.97 -21.31 -7.65
C ILE A 117 1.29 -20.03 -7.22
N SER A 118 2.00 -18.92 -7.38
CA SER A 118 1.36 -17.59 -7.30
C SER A 118 0.77 -17.18 -8.65
N PRO A 119 -0.28 -16.34 -8.69
CA PRO A 119 -0.90 -15.90 -9.94
C PRO A 119 0.08 -15.15 -10.86
N GLU A 120 1.10 -14.48 -10.30
CA GLU A 120 2.15 -13.81 -11.07
C GLU A 120 2.96 -14.79 -11.91
N ARG A 121 3.05 -16.07 -11.51
CA ARG A 121 3.72 -17.12 -12.29
C ARG A 121 3.02 -17.42 -13.60
N LEU A 122 1.73 -17.19 -13.67
CA LEU A 122 0.95 -17.35 -14.91
C LEU A 122 1.37 -16.35 -16.01
N ALA A 123 2.06 -15.27 -15.63
CA ALA A 123 2.65 -14.30 -16.54
C ALA A 123 4.08 -14.65 -16.96
N ASN A 124 4.72 -15.63 -16.31
CA ASN A 124 6.08 -16.01 -16.62
C ASN A 124 6.14 -16.83 -17.91
N GLU A 125 6.96 -16.41 -18.88
CA GLU A 125 7.05 -17.05 -20.20
C GLU A 125 7.47 -18.52 -20.08
N ARG A 126 8.52 -18.83 -19.28
CA ARG A 126 8.99 -20.20 -19.09
C ARG A 126 7.91 -21.08 -18.46
N PHE A 127 7.16 -20.57 -17.48
CA PHE A 127 6.04 -21.34 -16.91
C PHE A 127 4.93 -21.57 -17.95
N ALA A 128 4.58 -20.55 -18.72
CA ALA A 128 3.51 -20.63 -19.72
C ALA A 128 3.87 -21.47 -20.96
N SER A 129 5.16 -21.49 -21.38
CA SER A 129 5.64 -22.25 -22.55
C SER A 129 6.06 -23.68 -22.22
N ASP A 130 6.67 -23.92 -21.07
CA ASP A 130 7.34 -25.18 -20.79
C ASP A 130 6.57 -26.03 -19.76
N VAL A 131 6.13 -25.42 -18.64
CA VAL A 131 5.50 -26.15 -17.55
C VAL A 131 4.00 -26.36 -17.78
N LEU A 132 3.26 -25.30 -18.06
CA LEU A 132 1.80 -25.38 -18.18
C LEU A 132 1.33 -26.34 -19.29
N PRO A 133 1.90 -26.34 -20.52
CA PRO A 133 1.52 -27.29 -21.56
C PRO A 133 1.79 -28.75 -21.17
N SER A 134 2.86 -29.01 -20.40
CA SER A 134 3.22 -30.37 -19.98
C SER A 134 2.25 -30.99 -18.97
N ILE A 135 1.51 -30.14 -18.21
CA ILE A 135 0.61 -30.59 -17.14
C ILE A 135 -0.88 -30.38 -17.45
N GLN A 136 -1.24 -29.51 -18.41
CA GLN A 136 -2.65 -29.11 -18.64
C GLN A 136 -3.56 -30.29 -18.94
N GLY A 137 -3.06 -31.34 -19.61
CA GLY A 137 -3.80 -32.56 -19.93
C GLY A 137 -3.90 -33.56 -18.78
N SER A 138 -3.12 -33.40 -17.73
CA SER A 138 -3.04 -34.33 -16.59
C SER A 138 -3.58 -33.75 -15.29
N ILE A 139 -3.96 -32.46 -15.24
CA ILE A 139 -4.49 -31.83 -14.02
C ILE A 139 -5.74 -32.57 -13.53
N GLY A 140 -5.68 -33.06 -12.29
CA GLY A 140 -6.78 -33.76 -11.64
C GLY A 140 -7.77 -32.83 -10.94
N LEU A 141 -7.30 -31.68 -10.42
CA LEU A 141 -8.09 -30.66 -9.72
C LEU A 141 -7.40 -29.30 -9.87
N LEU A 142 -8.17 -28.26 -10.17
CA LEU A 142 -7.71 -26.88 -10.06
C LEU A 142 -8.28 -26.26 -8.77
N VAL A 143 -7.41 -25.67 -7.95
CA VAL A 143 -7.79 -24.88 -6.77
C VAL A 143 -7.41 -23.42 -6.98
N VAL A 144 -8.36 -22.51 -6.76
CA VAL A 144 -8.14 -21.08 -6.75
C VAL A 144 -8.41 -20.57 -5.34
N ASP A 145 -7.34 -20.37 -4.59
CA ASP A 145 -7.44 -19.83 -3.24
C ASP A 145 -7.55 -18.30 -3.28
N GLU A 146 -8.25 -17.72 -2.31
CA GLU A 146 -8.60 -16.30 -2.25
C GLU A 146 -9.24 -15.80 -3.57
N ALA A 147 -10.23 -16.53 -4.04
CA ALA A 147 -10.88 -16.32 -5.34
C ALA A 147 -11.51 -14.92 -5.50
N HIS A 148 -11.75 -14.18 -4.41
CA HIS A 148 -12.19 -12.79 -4.47
C HIS A 148 -11.19 -11.88 -5.23
N CYS A 149 -9.91 -12.26 -5.30
CA CYS A 149 -8.90 -11.54 -6.08
C CYS A 149 -9.11 -11.63 -7.60
N ILE A 150 -9.93 -12.56 -8.10
CA ILE A 150 -10.30 -12.65 -9.53
C ILE A 150 -11.22 -11.48 -9.90
N SER A 151 -12.11 -11.13 -8.98
CA SER A 151 -13.13 -10.13 -9.21
C SER A 151 -12.55 -8.72 -9.24
N ASP A 152 -12.92 -7.94 -10.26
CA ASP A 152 -12.62 -6.51 -10.33
C ASP A 152 -13.22 -5.72 -9.15
N TRP A 153 -14.20 -6.28 -8.49
CA TRP A 153 -14.90 -5.75 -7.33
C TRP A 153 -14.27 -6.17 -6.01
N GLY A 154 -13.32 -7.12 -6.05
CA GLY A 154 -12.58 -7.54 -4.87
C GLY A 154 -11.72 -6.42 -4.30
N HIS A 155 -11.65 -6.32 -2.97
CA HIS A 155 -10.86 -5.29 -2.29
C HIS A 155 -9.35 -5.42 -2.55
N ASP A 156 -8.88 -6.62 -2.90
CA ASP A 156 -7.49 -6.94 -3.26
C ASP A 156 -7.42 -7.46 -4.71
N PHE A 157 -8.04 -6.72 -5.63
CA PHE A 157 -7.99 -7.07 -7.04
C PHE A 157 -6.54 -7.14 -7.53
N ARG A 158 -6.16 -8.30 -8.05
CA ARG A 158 -4.83 -8.54 -8.63
C ARG A 158 -4.98 -8.82 -10.12
N PRO A 159 -4.46 -7.95 -10.99
CA PRO A 159 -4.57 -8.14 -12.44
C PRO A 159 -4.12 -9.51 -12.93
N ASP A 160 -3.14 -10.14 -12.27
CA ASP A 160 -2.62 -11.46 -12.64
C ASP A 160 -3.67 -12.58 -12.46
N TYR A 161 -4.66 -12.42 -11.56
CA TYR A 161 -5.77 -13.36 -11.41
C TYR A 161 -6.66 -13.44 -12.65
N ARG A 162 -6.73 -12.41 -13.49
CA ARG A 162 -7.42 -12.47 -14.78
C ARG A 162 -6.85 -13.54 -15.71
N ARG A 163 -5.57 -13.89 -15.54
CA ARG A 163 -4.91 -14.96 -16.30
C ARG A 163 -5.47 -16.34 -15.95
N ILE A 164 -6.08 -16.51 -14.77
CA ILE A 164 -6.76 -17.75 -14.37
C ILE A 164 -7.92 -18.06 -15.31
N ALA A 165 -8.66 -17.07 -15.79
CA ALA A 165 -9.72 -17.28 -16.79
C ALA A 165 -9.17 -17.89 -18.10
N ARG A 166 -7.91 -17.61 -18.46
CA ARG A 166 -7.24 -18.25 -19.59
C ARG A 166 -6.95 -19.74 -19.31
N ILE A 167 -6.47 -20.04 -18.10
CA ILE A 167 -6.22 -21.44 -17.68
C ILE A 167 -7.53 -22.22 -17.69
N LEU A 168 -8.61 -21.67 -17.09
CA LEU A 168 -9.92 -22.31 -17.05
C LEU A 168 -10.44 -22.69 -18.44
N ARG A 169 -10.12 -21.88 -19.47
CA ARG A 169 -10.48 -22.17 -20.88
C ARG A 169 -9.62 -23.25 -21.52
N LEU A 170 -8.40 -23.46 -21.03
CA LEU A 170 -7.47 -24.49 -21.52
C LEU A 170 -7.70 -25.86 -20.86
N LEU A 171 -8.35 -25.90 -19.70
CA LEU A 171 -8.64 -27.14 -19.01
C LEU A 171 -9.84 -27.85 -19.66
N ALA A 172 -9.78 -29.18 -19.66
CA ALA A 172 -10.94 -29.98 -20.05
C ALA A 172 -12.13 -29.68 -19.13
N SER A 173 -13.34 -29.67 -19.68
CA SER A 173 -14.58 -29.39 -18.92
C SER A 173 -14.83 -30.41 -17.79
N SER A 174 -14.21 -31.59 -17.87
CA SER A 174 -14.24 -32.64 -16.86
C SER A 174 -13.33 -32.40 -15.64
N VAL A 175 -12.41 -31.40 -15.70
CA VAL A 175 -11.56 -31.07 -14.57
C VAL A 175 -12.36 -30.26 -13.55
N PRO A 176 -12.53 -30.76 -12.32
CA PRO A 176 -13.19 -30.00 -11.27
C PRO A 176 -12.37 -28.77 -10.87
N VAL A 177 -13.08 -27.74 -10.45
CA VAL A 177 -12.47 -26.48 -9.97
C VAL A 177 -13.03 -26.17 -8.61
N LEU A 178 -12.16 -25.94 -7.63
CA LEU A 178 -12.51 -25.44 -6.32
C LEU A 178 -11.99 -24.02 -6.12
N ALA A 179 -12.87 -23.06 -6.02
CA ALA A 179 -12.55 -21.71 -5.62
C ALA A 179 -12.88 -21.52 -4.15
N THR A 180 -11.96 -20.90 -3.40
CA THR A 180 -12.16 -20.63 -1.96
C THR A 180 -11.95 -19.17 -1.64
N THR A 181 -12.77 -18.62 -0.75
CA THR A 181 -12.58 -17.26 -0.23
C THR A 181 -13.18 -17.12 1.17
N ALA A 182 -12.61 -16.22 1.96
CA ALA A 182 -13.17 -15.87 3.27
C ALA A 182 -14.20 -14.73 3.17
N THR A 183 -14.18 -13.98 2.10
CA THR A 183 -14.87 -12.70 2.00
C THR A 183 -15.33 -12.47 0.57
N ALA A 184 -16.60 -12.64 0.34
CA ALA A 184 -17.23 -12.28 -0.92
C ALA A 184 -18.68 -11.86 -0.65
N ASN A 185 -19.04 -10.66 -1.04
CA ASN A 185 -20.42 -10.25 -1.14
C ASN A 185 -21.07 -10.85 -2.40
N ASP A 186 -22.37 -10.72 -2.56
CA ASP A 186 -23.11 -11.34 -3.67
C ASP A 186 -22.58 -10.92 -5.03
N ARG A 187 -22.13 -9.67 -5.17
CA ARG A 187 -21.53 -9.16 -6.42
C ARG A 187 -20.22 -9.86 -6.74
N VAL A 188 -19.35 -10.03 -5.75
CA VAL A 188 -18.07 -10.77 -5.94
C VAL A 188 -18.33 -12.24 -6.21
N VAL A 189 -19.32 -12.84 -5.53
CA VAL A 189 -19.75 -14.23 -5.78
C VAL A 189 -20.22 -14.37 -7.23
N ALA A 190 -21.10 -13.49 -7.69
CA ALA A 190 -21.62 -13.54 -9.06
C ALA A 190 -20.50 -13.40 -10.11
N ASP A 191 -19.55 -12.48 -9.92
CA ASP A 191 -18.42 -12.27 -10.82
C ASP A 191 -17.48 -13.49 -10.85
N VAL A 192 -17.18 -14.07 -9.68
CA VAL A 192 -16.36 -15.30 -9.61
C VAL A 192 -17.07 -16.49 -10.27
N VAL A 193 -18.38 -16.65 -10.04
CA VAL A 193 -19.18 -17.72 -10.68
C VAL A 193 -19.20 -17.56 -12.19
N ASP A 194 -19.37 -16.34 -12.71
CA ASP A 194 -19.33 -16.07 -14.17
C ASP A 194 -17.99 -16.47 -14.77
N GLN A 195 -16.89 -16.14 -14.10
CA GLN A 195 -15.54 -16.50 -14.58
C GLN A 195 -15.23 -18.00 -14.44
N LEU A 196 -15.75 -18.67 -13.44
CA LEU A 196 -15.62 -20.11 -13.28
C LEU A 196 -16.48 -20.89 -14.30
N GLY A 197 -17.53 -20.28 -14.82
CA GLY A 197 -18.41 -20.84 -15.84
C GLY A 197 -19.66 -21.51 -15.31
N ALA A 198 -20.43 -22.15 -16.18
CA ALA A 198 -21.74 -22.72 -15.82
C ALA A 198 -21.64 -23.90 -14.83
N GLY A 199 -22.66 -24.07 -14.01
CA GLY A 199 -22.82 -25.22 -13.11
C GLY A 199 -21.99 -25.15 -11.83
N VAL A 200 -21.51 -23.98 -11.44
CA VAL A 200 -20.78 -23.79 -10.16
C VAL A 200 -21.74 -23.96 -8.98
N GLN A 201 -21.36 -24.83 -8.04
CA GLN A 201 -22.05 -24.97 -6.76
C GLN A 201 -21.46 -24.01 -5.73
N VAL A 202 -22.29 -23.19 -5.10
CA VAL A 202 -21.84 -22.20 -4.09
C VAL A 202 -22.16 -22.72 -2.69
N PHE A 203 -21.11 -22.90 -1.88
CA PHE A 203 -21.19 -23.31 -0.48
C PHE A 203 -20.91 -22.07 0.39
N ARG A 204 -21.95 -21.45 0.91
CA ARG A 204 -21.85 -20.25 1.74
C ARG A 204 -22.34 -20.54 3.15
N GLY A 205 -21.54 -20.18 4.15
CA GLY A 205 -21.91 -20.32 5.56
C GLY A 205 -21.87 -18.99 6.31
N PRO A 206 -22.26 -19.03 7.60
CA PRO A 206 -22.34 -17.83 8.43
C PRO A 206 -20.95 -17.19 8.61
N LEU A 207 -20.90 -15.86 8.54
CA LEU A 207 -19.70 -15.07 8.72
C LEU A 207 -19.52 -14.56 10.15
N GLY A 208 -20.55 -14.63 10.99
CA GLY A 208 -20.49 -14.22 12.39
C GLY A 208 -19.41 -14.94 13.18
N ARG A 209 -18.79 -14.22 14.13
CA ARG A 209 -17.68 -14.72 14.98
C ARG A 209 -17.99 -14.54 16.45
N ASP A 210 -18.11 -15.66 17.16
CA ASP A 210 -18.49 -15.68 18.58
C ASP A 210 -17.38 -15.21 19.52
N SER A 211 -16.13 -15.35 19.14
CA SER A 211 -14.96 -14.93 19.93
C SER A 211 -14.65 -13.43 19.84
N LEU A 212 -15.16 -12.71 18.81
CA LEU A 212 -14.77 -11.32 18.56
C LEU A 212 -15.66 -10.31 19.31
N ARG A 213 -15.01 -9.40 20.04
CA ARG A 213 -15.60 -8.22 20.65
C ARG A 213 -15.19 -6.99 19.84
N LEU A 214 -16.12 -6.52 18.99
CA LEU A 214 -15.86 -5.37 18.12
C LEU A 214 -16.12 -4.05 18.84
N ASP A 215 -15.24 -3.07 18.61
CA ASP A 215 -15.42 -1.68 19.03
C ASP A 215 -15.00 -0.72 17.92
N ALA A 216 -15.61 0.48 17.87
CA ALA A 216 -15.29 1.55 16.95
C ALA A 216 -15.18 2.86 17.74
N ILE A 217 -13.99 3.47 17.70
CA ILE A 217 -13.61 4.61 18.52
C ILE A 217 -13.09 5.73 17.60
N THR A 218 -13.72 6.89 17.65
CA THR A 218 -13.24 8.08 16.95
C THR A 218 -12.35 8.88 17.87
N LEU A 219 -11.13 9.16 17.42
CA LEU A 219 -10.15 10.02 18.05
C LEU A 219 -9.77 11.15 17.09
N GLU A 220 -9.59 12.36 17.61
CA GLU A 220 -9.54 13.54 16.73
C GLU A 220 -8.26 13.61 15.89
N ASN A 221 -7.14 13.07 16.42
CA ASN A 221 -5.83 13.24 15.79
C ASN A 221 -4.89 12.06 16.07
N GLN A 222 -3.76 12.06 15.40
CA GLN A 222 -2.75 10.99 15.53
C GLN A 222 -2.16 10.90 16.94
N ALA A 223 -1.98 12.02 17.65
CA ALA A 223 -1.43 12.01 19.00
C ALA A 223 -2.34 11.28 19.98
N GLU A 224 -3.67 11.52 19.90
CA GLU A 224 -4.64 10.80 20.70
C GLU A 224 -4.66 9.29 20.36
N ARG A 225 -4.55 8.92 19.08
CA ARG A 225 -4.49 7.51 18.69
C ARG A 225 -3.22 6.82 19.18
N LEU A 226 -2.06 7.48 19.12
CA LEU A 226 -0.82 6.96 19.69
C LEU A 226 -0.93 6.78 21.21
N ALA A 227 -1.45 7.78 21.89
CA ALA A 227 -1.67 7.75 23.35
C ALA A 227 -2.67 6.65 23.74
N TRP A 228 -3.77 6.50 22.98
CA TRP A 228 -4.74 5.43 23.19
C TRP A 228 -4.09 4.04 23.05
N LEU A 229 -3.29 3.83 22.01
CA LEU A 229 -2.56 2.57 21.84
C LEU A 229 -1.64 2.30 23.01
N ALA A 230 -0.86 3.29 23.45
CA ALA A 230 0.05 3.14 24.59
C ALA A 230 -0.68 2.81 25.89
N GLY A 231 -1.85 3.40 26.13
CA GLY A 231 -2.64 3.15 27.34
C GLY A 231 -3.41 1.83 27.31
N GLN A 232 -3.91 1.41 26.13
CA GLN A 232 -4.82 0.29 26.04
C GLN A 232 -4.16 -1.03 25.62
N LEU A 233 -3.13 -1.03 24.76
CA LEU A 233 -2.50 -2.28 24.33
C LEU A 233 -2.00 -3.16 25.47
N PRO A 234 -1.39 -2.62 26.55
CA PRO A 234 -1.00 -3.45 27.69
C PRO A 234 -2.17 -4.18 28.37
N GLN A 235 -3.38 -3.62 28.29
CA GLN A 235 -4.60 -4.15 28.92
C GLN A 235 -5.29 -5.22 28.05
N LEU A 236 -4.99 -5.26 26.75
CA LEU A 236 -5.58 -6.27 25.85
C LEU A 236 -4.93 -7.64 26.06
N PRO A 237 -5.66 -8.76 25.87
CA PRO A 237 -5.14 -10.09 26.12
C PRO A 237 -4.08 -10.51 25.11
N GLY A 238 -3.07 -11.26 25.57
CA GLY A 238 -2.05 -11.88 24.71
C GLY A 238 -1.28 -10.92 23.83
N SER A 239 -0.92 -11.36 22.65
CA SER A 239 -0.30 -10.58 21.57
C SER A 239 -1.31 -10.27 20.47
N GLY A 240 -1.01 -9.26 19.62
CA GLY A 240 -1.91 -8.86 18.55
C GLY A 240 -1.26 -8.11 17.41
N ILE A 241 -2.10 -7.59 16.53
CA ILE A 241 -1.69 -6.83 15.34
C ILE A 241 -2.29 -5.43 15.40
N VAL A 242 -1.49 -4.42 15.09
CA VAL A 242 -1.93 -3.04 14.85
C VAL A 242 -1.79 -2.74 13.37
N TYR A 243 -2.91 -2.61 12.65
CA TYR A 243 -2.89 -2.30 11.23
C TYR A 243 -2.80 -0.79 10.97
N CYS A 244 -1.85 -0.42 10.11
CA CYS A 244 -1.66 0.94 9.58
C CYS A 244 -1.85 0.96 8.07
N LEU A 245 -2.29 2.10 7.50
CA LEU A 245 -2.46 2.24 6.06
C LEU A 245 -1.13 2.48 5.32
N THR A 246 -0.13 3.07 5.99
CA THR A 246 1.15 3.43 5.35
C THR A 246 2.35 2.77 6.05
N VAL A 247 3.42 2.54 5.28
CA VAL A 247 4.71 2.06 5.82
C VAL A 247 5.25 3.00 6.88
N ALA A 248 5.19 4.30 6.64
CA ALA A 248 5.65 5.31 7.59
C ALA A 248 4.94 5.26 8.93
N ASP A 249 3.62 5.01 8.92
CA ASP A 249 2.86 4.87 10.15
C ASP A 249 3.23 3.61 10.91
N THR A 250 3.60 2.50 10.24
CA THR A 250 4.07 1.30 10.96
C THR A 250 5.32 1.59 11.76
N GLN A 251 6.28 2.31 11.19
CA GLN A 251 7.52 2.69 11.88
C GLN A 251 7.25 3.67 13.02
N ARG A 252 6.42 4.68 12.76
CA ARG A 252 6.05 5.71 13.74
C ARG A 252 5.36 5.13 14.97
N VAL A 253 4.31 4.33 14.74
CA VAL A 253 3.54 3.69 15.82
C VAL A 253 4.42 2.73 16.61
N ALA A 254 5.19 1.85 15.95
CA ALA A 254 6.08 0.92 16.63
C ALA A 254 7.16 1.64 17.44
N THR A 255 7.74 2.73 16.92
CA THR A 255 8.77 3.51 17.62
C THR A 255 8.20 4.21 18.85
N PHE A 256 7.01 4.83 18.72
CA PHE A 256 6.34 5.45 19.86
C PHE A 256 6.03 4.43 20.96
N LEU A 257 5.43 3.29 20.60
CA LEU A 257 5.06 2.24 21.56
C LEU A 257 6.28 1.68 22.30
N ARG A 258 7.40 1.44 21.59
CA ARG A 258 8.66 1.04 22.24
C ARG A 258 9.19 2.10 23.21
N GLY A 259 9.08 3.38 22.85
CA GLY A 259 9.41 4.50 23.74
C GLY A 259 8.55 4.55 25.00
N GLN A 260 7.36 3.93 24.98
CA GLN A 260 6.47 3.76 26.14
C GLN A 260 6.65 2.39 26.84
N GLY A 261 7.70 1.63 26.51
CA GLY A 261 7.99 0.33 27.14
C GLY A 261 7.16 -0.85 26.61
N ILE A 262 6.46 -0.69 25.49
CA ILE A 262 5.65 -1.75 24.87
C ILE A 262 6.44 -2.37 23.71
N ASP A 263 6.74 -3.68 23.77
CA ASP A 263 7.42 -4.36 22.64
C ASP A 263 6.48 -4.46 21.45
N ALA A 264 6.62 -3.50 20.54
CA ALA A 264 5.91 -3.40 19.29
C ALA A 264 6.91 -3.23 18.14
N ARG A 265 6.78 -4.04 17.09
CA ARG A 265 7.72 -4.07 15.96
C ARG A 265 7.00 -3.77 14.65
N ALA A 266 7.65 -3.02 13.75
CA ALA A 266 7.08 -2.65 12.46
C ALA A 266 7.25 -3.77 11.44
N TYR A 267 6.19 -4.02 10.64
CA TYR A 267 6.15 -5.01 9.58
C TYR A 267 5.54 -4.41 8.31
N ASN A 268 6.28 -4.41 7.22
CA ASN A 268 5.82 -3.85 5.95
C ASN A 268 6.53 -4.50 4.74
N ALA A 269 6.19 -4.07 3.53
CA ALA A 269 6.70 -4.64 2.29
C ALA A 269 8.18 -4.32 2.01
N ASP A 270 8.75 -3.30 2.66
CA ASP A 270 10.14 -2.89 2.45
C ASP A 270 11.15 -3.79 3.20
N LEU A 271 10.66 -4.60 4.14
CA LEU A 271 11.46 -5.60 4.85
C LEU A 271 11.84 -6.76 3.92
N SER A 272 13.03 -7.30 4.10
CA SER A 272 13.46 -8.54 3.45
C SER A 272 12.58 -9.72 3.85
N THR A 273 12.63 -10.80 3.08
CA THR A 273 11.87 -12.02 3.40
C THR A 273 12.28 -12.60 4.75
N GLU A 274 13.58 -12.64 5.03
CA GLU A 274 14.13 -13.16 6.29
C GLU A 274 13.70 -12.35 7.51
N GLU A 275 13.71 -11.00 7.40
CA GLU A 275 13.22 -10.12 8.46
C GLU A 275 11.72 -10.34 8.73
N ARG A 276 10.93 -10.49 7.68
CA ARG A 276 9.49 -10.76 7.82
C ARG A 276 9.23 -12.09 8.51
N GLU A 277 9.93 -13.15 8.12
CA GLU A 277 9.84 -14.47 8.73
C GLU A 277 10.22 -14.44 10.21
N THR A 278 11.31 -13.77 10.55
CA THR A 278 11.74 -13.61 11.96
C THR A 278 10.68 -12.90 12.81
N LEU A 279 10.02 -11.87 12.26
CA LEU A 279 8.98 -11.14 12.97
C LEU A 279 7.68 -11.95 13.10
N GLU A 280 7.32 -12.73 12.09
CA GLU A 280 6.18 -13.63 12.11
C GLU A 280 6.37 -14.73 13.15
N ASP A 281 7.54 -15.37 13.17
CA ASP A 281 7.89 -16.40 14.15
C ASP A 281 7.88 -15.85 15.59
N ALA A 282 8.44 -14.68 15.80
CA ALA A 282 8.43 -14.01 17.12
C ALA A 282 7.00 -13.65 17.59
N LEU A 283 6.12 -13.24 16.66
CA LEU A 283 4.71 -13.02 17.02
C LEU A 283 4.01 -14.34 17.33
N ILE A 284 4.26 -15.42 16.57
CA ILE A 284 3.71 -16.76 16.82
C ILE A 284 4.15 -17.27 18.19
N ALA A 285 5.43 -17.11 18.55
CA ALA A 285 5.97 -17.48 19.85
C ALA A 285 5.40 -16.65 21.01
N GLY A 286 4.83 -15.48 20.73
CA GLY A 286 4.34 -14.56 21.78
C GLY A 286 5.44 -13.68 22.39
N ASP A 287 6.60 -13.57 21.73
CA ASP A 287 7.78 -12.83 22.19
C ASP A 287 7.65 -11.31 22.05
N MET A 288 6.50 -10.82 21.59
CA MET A 288 6.19 -9.40 21.49
C MET A 288 4.71 -9.12 21.81
N LYS A 289 4.40 -7.88 22.21
CA LYS A 289 3.02 -7.46 22.47
C LYS A 289 2.24 -7.23 21.18
N ALA A 290 2.84 -6.58 20.20
CA ALA A 290 2.16 -6.25 18.97
C ALA A 290 3.08 -6.20 17.75
N LEU A 291 2.58 -6.67 16.61
CA LEU A 291 3.16 -6.41 15.30
C LEU A 291 2.39 -5.24 14.66
N VAL A 292 3.08 -4.16 14.37
CA VAL A 292 2.50 -2.97 13.72
C VAL A 292 2.71 -3.11 12.22
N ALA A 293 1.63 -3.39 11.48
CA ALA A 293 1.74 -3.88 10.12
C ALA A 293 0.90 -3.07 9.12
N THR A 294 1.33 -3.03 7.86
CA THR A 294 0.45 -2.73 6.73
C THR A 294 -0.28 -4.00 6.29
N VAL A 295 -1.07 -3.90 5.21
CA VAL A 295 -1.64 -5.07 4.52
C VAL A 295 -0.58 -6.08 4.02
N ALA A 296 0.71 -5.76 4.12
CA ALA A 296 1.81 -6.70 3.84
C ALA A 296 1.80 -7.91 4.79
N LEU A 297 1.37 -7.75 6.06
CA LEU A 297 0.98 -8.86 6.92
C LEU A 297 -0.41 -9.31 6.48
N GLY A 298 -0.44 -9.84 5.29
CA GLY A 298 -1.62 -10.14 4.54
C GLY A 298 -2.19 -11.52 4.82
N MET A 299 -3.00 -11.98 3.88
CA MET A 299 -3.58 -13.32 3.86
C MET A 299 -2.49 -14.36 4.18
N GLY A 300 -2.78 -15.33 5.02
CA GLY A 300 -1.89 -16.45 5.31
C GLY A 300 -1.19 -16.47 6.65
N PHE A 301 -1.03 -15.35 7.31
CA PHE A 301 -0.55 -15.37 8.69
C PHE A 301 -1.62 -15.96 9.60
N ASP A 302 -1.27 -17.00 10.35
CA ASP A 302 -2.15 -17.68 11.28
C ASP A 302 -1.50 -17.84 12.65
N LYS A 303 -2.05 -17.15 13.65
CA LYS A 303 -1.78 -17.35 15.06
C LYS A 303 -3.13 -17.62 15.76
N PRO A 304 -3.39 -18.86 16.19
CA PRO A 304 -4.69 -19.27 16.72
C PRO A 304 -5.13 -18.48 17.96
N ASP A 305 -4.20 -18.13 18.82
CA ASP A 305 -4.41 -17.44 20.10
C ASP A 305 -4.21 -15.91 20.03
N LEU A 306 -4.34 -15.31 18.83
CA LEU A 306 -4.22 -13.86 18.67
C LEU A 306 -5.33 -13.14 19.45
N GLY A 307 -4.93 -12.34 20.46
CA GLY A 307 -5.85 -11.72 21.41
C GLY A 307 -6.53 -10.46 20.91
N PHE A 308 -5.90 -9.74 19.99
CA PHE A 308 -6.47 -8.50 19.45
C PHE A 308 -5.99 -8.17 18.04
N VAL A 309 -6.83 -7.43 17.33
CA VAL A 309 -6.48 -6.67 16.12
C VAL A 309 -6.99 -5.25 16.29
N VAL A 310 -6.10 -4.28 16.20
CA VAL A 310 -6.43 -2.85 16.24
C VAL A 310 -6.12 -2.22 14.90
N HIS A 311 -7.05 -1.49 14.33
CA HIS A 311 -6.82 -0.64 13.17
C HIS A 311 -6.51 0.77 13.63
N TYR A 312 -5.29 1.23 13.40
CA TYR A 312 -4.85 2.58 13.71
C TYR A 312 -5.54 3.63 12.84
N GLN A 313 -5.85 3.24 11.61
CA GLN A 313 -6.60 4.02 10.64
C GLN A 313 -7.68 3.14 10.00
N ARG A 314 -8.75 3.78 9.51
CA ARG A 314 -9.89 3.09 8.91
C ARG A 314 -9.52 2.42 7.58
N PRO A 315 -9.72 1.11 7.44
CA PRO A 315 -9.52 0.42 6.17
C PRO A 315 -10.52 0.87 5.11
N SER A 316 -10.18 0.66 3.85
CA SER A 316 -10.94 1.15 2.70
C SER A 316 -12.28 0.44 2.48
N SER A 317 -12.48 -0.76 3.03
CA SER A 317 -13.70 -1.55 2.83
C SER A 317 -14.03 -2.45 4.02
N ALA A 318 -15.31 -2.81 4.14
CA ALA A 318 -15.78 -3.78 5.12
C ALA A 318 -15.16 -5.17 4.94
N ILE A 319 -14.88 -5.54 3.69
CA ILE A 319 -14.23 -6.80 3.33
C ILE A 319 -12.83 -6.85 3.91
N ALA A 320 -12.00 -5.82 3.67
CA ALA A 320 -10.65 -5.72 4.21
C ALA A 320 -10.67 -5.72 5.74
N TYR A 321 -11.56 -4.95 6.35
CA TYR A 321 -11.73 -4.92 7.79
C TYR A 321 -12.07 -6.30 8.36
N TYR A 322 -13.07 -6.98 7.80
CA TYR A 322 -13.49 -8.31 8.24
C TYR A 322 -12.36 -9.35 8.15
N GLN A 323 -11.61 -9.34 7.06
CA GLN A 323 -10.45 -10.25 6.89
C GLN A 323 -9.37 -10.01 7.95
N GLN A 324 -9.10 -8.76 8.26
CA GLN A 324 -8.06 -8.37 9.21
C GLN A 324 -8.48 -8.67 10.66
N VAL A 325 -9.67 -8.26 11.08
CA VAL A 325 -10.17 -8.60 12.45
C VAL A 325 -10.39 -10.10 12.62
N GLY A 326 -10.74 -10.80 11.54
CA GLY A 326 -10.93 -12.25 11.53
C GLY A 326 -9.67 -13.08 11.80
N ARG A 327 -8.49 -12.44 11.93
CA ARG A 327 -7.25 -13.09 12.40
C ARG A 327 -7.28 -13.37 13.89
N ALA A 328 -7.88 -12.48 14.67
CA ALA A 328 -8.01 -12.66 16.11
C ALA A 328 -9.13 -13.67 16.49
N GLY A 329 -9.00 -14.28 17.64
CA GLY A 329 -10.04 -15.08 18.24
C GLY A 329 -10.32 -16.41 17.56
N ARG A 330 -9.32 -17.08 16.97
CA ARG A 330 -9.53 -18.39 16.30
C ARG A 330 -9.60 -19.55 17.29
N ALA A 331 -8.75 -19.54 18.30
CA ALA A 331 -8.67 -20.58 19.33
C ALA A 331 -8.68 -20.00 20.77
N VAL A 332 -9.27 -18.82 20.93
CA VAL A 332 -9.48 -18.18 22.23
C VAL A 332 -10.95 -17.77 22.37
N ASP A 333 -11.48 -17.80 23.59
CA ASP A 333 -12.88 -17.46 23.86
C ASP A 333 -13.20 -15.99 23.60
N HIS A 334 -12.19 -15.13 23.78
CA HIS A 334 -12.34 -13.68 23.67
C HIS A 334 -11.16 -13.03 22.98
N ALA A 335 -11.43 -12.26 21.93
CA ALA A 335 -10.48 -11.41 21.26
C ALA A 335 -11.12 -10.07 20.91
N TYR A 336 -10.31 -9.03 20.78
CA TYR A 336 -10.77 -7.68 20.48
C TYR A 336 -10.47 -7.30 19.03
N GLY A 337 -11.49 -6.78 18.34
CA GLY A 337 -11.37 -6.10 17.07
C GLY A 337 -11.70 -4.62 17.26
N VAL A 338 -10.69 -3.75 17.22
CA VAL A 338 -10.86 -2.31 17.48
C VAL A 338 -10.56 -1.51 16.25
N LEU A 339 -11.50 -0.66 15.85
CA LEU A 339 -11.30 0.29 14.76
C LEU A 339 -11.15 1.70 15.34
N LEU A 340 -9.94 2.25 15.26
CA LEU A 340 -9.70 3.66 15.50
C LEU A 340 -9.95 4.44 14.20
N GLY A 341 -10.54 5.61 14.29
CA GLY A 341 -10.78 6.49 13.15
C GLY A 341 -10.38 7.92 13.46
N GLY A 342 -9.86 8.63 12.45
CA GLY A 342 -9.49 10.03 12.52
C GLY A 342 -9.95 10.78 11.28
N ARG A 343 -9.85 12.12 11.31
CA ARG A 343 -10.29 12.98 10.18
C ARG A 343 -9.41 12.81 8.94
N GLU A 344 -8.14 12.50 9.12
CA GLU A 344 -7.17 12.28 8.04
C GLU A 344 -7.40 11.00 7.23
N ASP A 345 -8.14 10.04 7.78
CA ASP A 345 -8.39 8.76 7.11
C ASP A 345 -9.11 8.95 5.77
N ASP A 346 -9.99 9.97 5.67
CA ASP A 346 -10.71 10.28 4.43
C ASP A 346 -9.77 10.80 3.33
N ALA A 347 -8.80 11.64 3.69
CA ALA A 347 -7.81 12.14 2.75
C ALA A 347 -6.88 11.04 2.23
N ILE A 348 -6.48 10.12 3.12
CA ILE A 348 -5.67 8.95 2.75
C ILE A 348 -6.47 8.04 1.81
N ALA A 349 -7.73 7.75 2.13
CA ALA A 349 -8.59 6.93 1.30
C ALA A 349 -8.84 7.55 -0.08
N ALA A 350 -9.11 8.85 -0.14
CA ALA A 350 -9.27 9.60 -1.41
C ALA A 350 -8.00 9.49 -2.27
N TYR A 351 -6.82 9.69 -1.68
CA TYR A 351 -5.55 9.55 -2.39
C TYR A 351 -5.38 8.16 -3.01
N PHE A 352 -5.66 7.09 -2.28
CA PHE A 352 -5.58 5.73 -2.81
C PHE A 352 -6.60 5.45 -3.92
N MET A 353 -7.82 6.00 -3.81
CA MET A 353 -8.84 5.88 -4.86
C MET A 353 -8.44 6.60 -6.15
N ASP A 354 -7.96 7.84 -6.04
CA ASP A 354 -7.57 8.65 -7.19
C ASP A 354 -6.33 8.09 -7.89
N THR A 355 -5.49 7.40 -7.15
CA THR A 355 -4.25 6.82 -7.68
C THR A 355 -4.36 5.36 -8.09
N ALA A 356 -5.50 4.72 -7.90
CA ALA A 356 -5.70 3.29 -8.18
C ALA A 356 -5.58 2.92 -9.66
N PHE A 357 -6.02 3.81 -10.55
CA PHE A 357 -5.96 3.59 -11.99
C PHE A 357 -5.09 4.67 -12.64
N PRO A 358 -4.21 4.30 -13.59
CA PRO A 358 -3.52 5.28 -14.41
C PRO A 358 -4.52 6.08 -15.24
N PRO A 359 -4.39 7.42 -15.31
CA PRO A 359 -5.19 8.23 -16.22
C PRO A 359 -5.03 7.81 -17.68
N THR A 360 -6.10 7.91 -18.48
CA THR A 360 -6.10 7.58 -19.91
C THR A 360 -4.97 8.28 -20.67
N VAL A 361 -4.69 9.54 -20.34
CA VAL A 361 -3.59 10.32 -20.95
C VAL A 361 -2.23 9.65 -20.74
N ASN A 362 -1.96 9.13 -19.56
CA ASN A 362 -0.70 8.45 -19.25
C ASN A 362 -0.54 7.15 -20.07
N MET A 363 -1.65 6.43 -20.25
CA MET A 363 -1.64 5.21 -21.05
C MET A 363 -1.34 5.51 -22.53
N HIS A 364 -1.96 6.56 -23.08
CA HIS A 364 -1.69 7.02 -24.45
C HIS A 364 -0.26 7.57 -24.60
N GLU A 365 0.29 8.32 -23.64
CA GLU A 365 1.68 8.76 -23.69
C GLU A 365 2.65 7.58 -23.81
N ILE A 366 2.44 6.52 -23.03
CA ILE A 366 3.28 5.30 -23.09
C ILE A 366 3.11 4.60 -24.45
N LEU A 367 1.87 4.43 -24.94
CA LEU A 367 1.61 3.79 -26.22
C LEU A 367 2.25 4.58 -27.36
N THR A 368 2.10 5.91 -27.41
CA THR A 368 2.71 6.80 -28.40
C THR A 368 4.24 6.72 -28.37
N ALA A 369 4.84 6.68 -27.17
CA ALA A 369 6.30 6.51 -27.03
C ALA A 369 6.77 5.15 -27.60
N LEU A 370 6.00 4.08 -27.39
CA LEU A 370 6.31 2.75 -27.92
C LEU A 370 6.04 2.62 -29.43
N GLU A 371 5.10 3.39 -29.99
CA GLU A 371 4.82 3.43 -31.43
C GLU A 371 5.96 4.08 -32.23
N ALA A 372 6.72 4.99 -31.61
CA ALA A 372 7.82 5.69 -32.26
C ALA A 372 9.08 4.83 -32.47
N VAL A 373 9.17 3.65 -31.84
CA VAL A 373 10.34 2.77 -31.88
C VAL A 373 9.93 1.31 -31.75
N ASP A 374 10.82 0.38 -32.15
CA ASP A 374 10.52 -1.06 -32.08
C ASP A 374 10.27 -1.56 -30.64
N SER A 375 11.02 -1.07 -29.67
CA SER A 375 10.84 -1.42 -28.27
C SER A 375 11.60 -0.49 -27.33
N MET A 376 11.12 -0.36 -26.07
CA MET A 376 11.78 0.42 -25.01
C MET A 376 11.92 -0.39 -23.72
N THR A 377 12.97 -0.08 -22.96
CA THR A 377 13.09 -0.46 -21.54
C THR A 377 12.36 0.57 -20.66
N LYS A 378 12.06 0.20 -19.40
CA LYS A 378 11.45 1.14 -18.44
C LYS A 378 12.23 2.45 -18.26
N PRO A 379 13.60 2.44 -18.15
CA PRO A 379 14.38 3.68 -18.10
C PRO A 379 14.24 4.54 -19.36
N GLN A 380 14.16 3.95 -20.56
CA GLN A 380 13.95 4.68 -21.80
C GLN A 380 12.54 5.32 -21.84
N LEU A 381 11.51 4.58 -21.41
CA LEU A 381 10.16 5.15 -21.26
C LEU A 381 10.15 6.32 -20.26
N GLN A 382 10.88 6.22 -19.15
CA GLN A 382 10.98 7.30 -18.18
C GLN A 382 11.62 8.58 -18.73
N GLN A 383 12.48 8.46 -19.74
CA GLN A 383 13.04 9.60 -20.47
C GLN A 383 12.05 10.21 -21.47
N ALA A 384 11.19 9.38 -22.07
CA ALA A 384 10.25 9.78 -23.11
C ALA A 384 8.97 10.41 -22.53
N VAL A 385 8.47 9.91 -21.39
CA VAL A 385 7.20 10.36 -20.79
C VAL A 385 7.42 10.99 -19.41
N ASN A 386 6.49 11.90 -19.00
CA ASN A 386 6.58 12.57 -17.70
C ASN A 386 5.84 11.76 -16.62
N LEU A 387 6.27 10.51 -16.36
CA LEU A 387 5.66 9.62 -15.38
C LEU A 387 6.70 9.07 -14.39
N ARG A 388 6.30 8.87 -13.13
CA ARG A 388 7.11 8.13 -12.13
C ARG A 388 7.23 6.67 -12.55
N ILE A 389 8.35 6.01 -12.21
CA ILE A 389 8.60 4.62 -12.60
C ILE A 389 7.47 3.67 -12.17
N GLY A 390 6.95 3.80 -10.95
CA GLY A 390 5.83 2.98 -10.48
C GLY A 390 4.54 3.19 -11.30
N ARG A 391 4.30 4.39 -11.85
CA ARG A 391 3.18 4.65 -12.76
C ARG A 391 3.37 4.01 -14.12
N ILE A 392 4.61 4.05 -14.64
CA ILE A 392 4.96 3.35 -15.88
C ILE A 392 4.76 1.84 -15.69
N GLU A 393 5.20 1.28 -14.57
CA GLU A 393 5.05 -0.15 -14.27
C GLU A 393 3.57 -0.56 -14.17
N GLN A 394 2.77 0.24 -13.46
CA GLN A 394 1.34 -0.01 -13.34
C GLN A 394 0.64 0.05 -14.70
N ALA A 395 0.96 1.06 -15.52
CA ALA A 395 0.38 1.21 -16.84
C ALA A 395 0.82 0.09 -17.79
N LEU A 396 2.10 -0.25 -17.84
CA LEU A 396 2.63 -1.35 -18.66
C LEU A 396 1.98 -2.69 -18.31
N LYS A 397 1.78 -2.97 -17.01
CA LYS A 397 1.13 -4.18 -16.54
C LYS A 397 -0.32 -4.28 -17.06
N LEU A 398 -1.07 -3.18 -17.00
CA LEU A 398 -2.45 -3.16 -17.52
C LEU A 398 -2.48 -3.28 -19.05
N LEU A 399 -1.63 -2.54 -19.77
CA LEU A 399 -1.52 -2.60 -21.22
C LEU A 399 -1.07 -3.97 -21.73
N GLU A 400 -0.23 -4.68 -20.97
CA GLU A 400 0.17 -6.06 -21.27
C GLU A 400 -0.99 -7.04 -21.09
N ILE A 401 -1.79 -6.90 -20.03
CA ILE A 401 -2.98 -7.72 -19.79
C ILE A 401 -4.04 -7.48 -20.88
N ASP A 402 -4.22 -6.23 -21.28
CA ASP A 402 -5.14 -5.85 -22.35
C ASP A 402 -4.61 -6.23 -23.75
N GLY A 403 -3.38 -6.74 -23.86
CA GLY A 403 -2.75 -7.16 -25.10
C GLY A 403 -2.25 -6.02 -26.00
N ALA A 404 -2.30 -4.78 -25.52
CA ALA A 404 -1.83 -3.60 -26.24
C ALA A 404 -0.30 -3.47 -26.29
N VAL A 405 0.38 -4.03 -25.31
CA VAL A 405 1.84 -4.08 -25.16
C VAL A 405 2.28 -5.52 -24.99
N ALA A 406 3.35 -5.91 -25.65
CA ALA A 406 4.03 -7.18 -25.42
C ALA A 406 5.37 -6.94 -24.75
N ARG A 407 5.74 -7.83 -23.83
CA ARG A 407 7.01 -7.82 -23.14
C ARG A 407 7.95 -8.88 -23.70
N ASP A 408 9.21 -8.52 -23.89
CA ASP A 408 10.30 -9.42 -24.27
C ASP A 408 11.50 -9.13 -23.35
N GLY A 409 11.72 -9.98 -22.37
CA GLY A 409 12.71 -9.78 -21.32
C GLY A 409 12.48 -8.47 -20.53
N SER A 410 13.39 -7.51 -20.65
CA SER A 410 13.29 -6.17 -20.06
C SER A 410 12.69 -5.10 -20.98
N ARG A 411 12.34 -5.46 -22.21
CA ARG A 411 11.84 -4.55 -23.24
C ARG A 411 10.34 -4.69 -23.44
N PHE A 412 9.71 -3.58 -23.80
CA PHE A 412 8.29 -3.48 -24.07
C PHE A 412 8.08 -2.97 -25.49
N ARG A 413 7.15 -3.55 -26.23
CA ARG A 413 6.81 -3.16 -27.58
C ARG A 413 5.31 -2.98 -27.74
N ARG A 414 4.89 -2.05 -28.58
CA ARG A 414 3.50 -1.90 -29.02
C ARG A 414 3.08 -3.11 -29.85
N THR A 415 1.88 -3.63 -29.62
CA THR A 415 1.27 -4.65 -30.47
C THR A 415 0.38 -4.00 -31.55
N LEU A 416 -0.11 -4.77 -32.51
CA LEU A 416 -1.08 -4.28 -33.49
C LEU A 416 -2.53 -4.22 -32.95
N ALA A 417 -2.76 -4.70 -31.73
CA ALA A 417 -4.09 -4.68 -31.14
C ALA A 417 -4.53 -3.23 -30.85
N PRO A 418 -5.70 -2.79 -31.34
CA PRO A 418 -6.23 -1.50 -30.94
C PRO A 418 -6.48 -1.49 -29.44
N TRP A 419 -6.24 -0.33 -28.80
CA TRP A 419 -6.47 -0.18 -27.38
C TRP A 419 -7.33 1.04 -27.09
N VAL A 420 -8.35 0.83 -26.29
CA VAL A 420 -9.22 1.88 -25.76
C VAL A 420 -9.44 1.57 -24.29
N GLN A 421 -9.30 2.59 -23.44
CA GLN A 421 -9.54 2.42 -22.02
C GLN A 421 -11.03 2.19 -21.74
N ASP A 422 -11.34 1.15 -20.97
CA ASP A 422 -12.71 0.91 -20.50
C ASP A 422 -13.04 1.88 -19.32
N GLU A 423 -13.33 3.12 -19.69
CA GLU A 423 -13.67 4.16 -18.71
C GLU A 423 -14.95 3.84 -17.93
N ALA A 424 -15.92 3.18 -18.59
CA ALA A 424 -17.15 2.78 -17.93
C ALA A 424 -16.89 1.78 -16.81
N ARG A 425 -15.97 0.83 -17.02
CA ARG A 425 -15.53 -0.10 -15.99
C ARG A 425 -14.79 0.62 -14.86
N ILE A 426 -13.85 1.50 -15.18
CA ILE A 426 -13.08 2.26 -14.18
C ILE A 426 -14.03 3.07 -13.30
N GLU A 427 -15.00 3.77 -13.90
CA GLU A 427 -15.96 4.57 -13.11
C GLU A 427 -16.85 3.67 -12.24
N ARG A 428 -17.32 2.52 -12.74
CA ARG A 428 -18.05 1.55 -11.90
C ARG A 428 -17.24 1.13 -10.68
N VAL A 429 -15.94 0.82 -10.84
CA VAL A 429 -15.06 0.44 -9.72
C VAL A 429 -14.87 1.62 -8.75
N LYS A 430 -14.67 2.84 -9.25
CA LYS A 430 -14.56 4.04 -8.38
C LYS A 430 -15.83 4.30 -7.59
N VAL A 431 -17.00 4.17 -8.21
CA VAL A 431 -18.31 4.30 -7.52
C VAL A 431 -18.44 3.26 -6.42
N ALA A 432 -18.08 2.00 -6.71
CA ALA A 432 -18.12 0.93 -5.70
C ALA A 432 -17.18 1.23 -4.52
N ARG A 433 -15.96 1.66 -4.76
CA ARG A 433 -14.99 2.01 -3.70
C ARG A 433 -15.44 3.20 -2.86
N ARG A 434 -16.07 4.22 -3.47
CA ARG A 434 -16.69 5.33 -2.72
C ARG A 434 -17.82 4.83 -1.83
N ALA A 435 -18.64 3.89 -2.31
CA ALA A 435 -19.70 3.28 -1.52
C ALA A 435 -19.14 2.46 -0.34
N GLU A 436 -18.08 1.68 -0.57
CA GLU A 436 -17.38 0.92 0.49
C GLU A 436 -16.78 1.85 1.56
N LEU A 437 -16.17 2.96 1.15
CA LEU A 437 -15.68 3.98 2.08
C LEU A 437 -16.81 4.57 2.92
N ALA A 438 -17.93 4.92 2.29
CA ALA A 438 -19.10 5.44 2.99
C ALA A 438 -19.68 4.42 3.99
N GLN A 439 -19.67 3.12 3.64
CA GLN A 439 -20.06 2.03 4.55
C GLN A 439 -19.14 1.97 5.78
N MET A 440 -17.83 2.12 5.60
CA MET A 440 -16.90 2.11 6.73
C MET A 440 -17.00 3.39 7.58
N GLN A 441 -17.33 4.53 6.98
CA GLN A 441 -17.66 5.77 7.72
C GLN A 441 -18.93 5.56 8.58
N ALA A 442 -19.96 4.96 8.00
CA ALA A 442 -21.19 4.63 8.70
C ALA A 442 -20.97 3.60 9.83
N TYR A 443 -20.06 2.62 9.63
CA TYR A 443 -19.68 1.66 10.67
C TYR A 443 -19.14 2.34 11.94
N MET A 444 -18.31 3.39 11.77
CA MET A 444 -17.74 4.15 12.90
C MET A 444 -18.82 4.77 13.80
N THR A 445 -19.91 5.23 13.20
CA THR A 445 -20.99 5.93 13.90
C THR A 445 -22.23 5.04 14.17
N HIS A 446 -22.18 3.78 13.74
CA HIS A 446 -23.31 2.85 13.87
C HIS A 446 -23.69 2.63 15.32
N GLN A 447 -25.00 2.73 15.65
CA GLN A 447 -25.52 2.56 17.01
C GLN A 447 -25.99 1.14 17.31
N GLY A 448 -26.24 0.34 16.28
CA GLY A 448 -26.64 -1.06 16.39
C GLY A 448 -25.47 -2.00 16.59
N CYS A 449 -25.70 -3.30 16.42
CA CYS A 449 -24.67 -4.33 16.56
C CYS A 449 -23.58 -4.19 15.48
N LEU A 450 -22.34 -4.02 15.88
CA LEU A 450 -21.20 -3.85 14.95
C LEU A 450 -20.92 -5.12 14.13
N MET A 451 -21.09 -6.31 14.70
CA MET A 451 -20.90 -7.56 13.98
C MET A 451 -22.01 -7.79 12.95
N GLU A 452 -23.26 -7.61 13.35
CA GLU A 452 -24.42 -7.73 12.46
C GLU A 452 -24.28 -6.78 11.25
N TYR A 453 -23.95 -5.49 11.52
CA TYR A 453 -23.71 -4.53 10.46
C TYR A 453 -22.57 -4.96 9.53
N LEU A 454 -21.45 -5.42 10.08
CA LEU A 454 -20.28 -5.83 9.32
C LEU A 454 -20.57 -7.03 8.40
N VAL A 455 -21.23 -8.07 8.92
CA VAL A 455 -21.54 -9.27 8.12
C VAL A 455 -22.70 -9.05 7.15
N ALA A 456 -23.63 -8.14 7.46
CA ALA A 456 -24.65 -7.69 6.51
C ALA A 456 -24.07 -6.97 5.29
N LEU A 457 -22.98 -6.20 5.46
CA LEU A 457 -22.24 -5.61 4.32
C LEU A 457 -21.53 -6.65 3.43
N LEU A 458 -21.40 -7.88 3.92
CA LEU A 458 -20.88 -9.03 3.19
C LEU A 458 -22.00 -9.92 2.65
N ASP A 459 -23.25 -9.44 2.67
CA ASP A 459 -24.46 -10.13 2.24
C ASP A 459 -24.66 -11.49 2.93
N ASP A 460 -24.29 -11.59 4.23
CA ASP A 460 -24.58 -12.77 5.03
C ASP A 460 -26.07 -12.80 5.42
N PRO A 461 -26.86 -13.75 4.88
CA PRO A 461 -28.29 -13.81 5.17
C PRO A 461 -28.60 -14.23 6.61
N THR A 462 -27.58 -14.71 7.35
CA THR A 462 -27.70 -15.12 8.74
C THR A 462 -27.29 -14.04 9.73
N ALA A 463 -27.06 -12.80 9.25
CA ALA A 463 -26.66 -11.67 10.08
C ALA A 463 -27.63 -11.45 11.25
N THR A 464 -27.11 -11.54 12.45
CA THR A 464 -27.89 -11.37 13.69
C THR A 464 -27.10 -10.64 14.76
N ARG A 465 -27.81 -10.11 15.75
CA ARG A 465 -27.20 -9.38 16.86
C ARG A 465 -26.25 -10.29 17.66
N CYS A 466 -24.96 -9.91 17.74
CA CYS A 466 -23.93 -10.76 18.35
C CYS A 466 -23.94 -10.80 19.89
N GLY A 467 -24.58 -9.85 20.58
CA GLY A 467 -24.67 -9.77 22.04
C GLY A 467 -23.37 -9.40 22.77
N ARG A 468 -22.25 -9.15 22.08
CA ARG A 468 -20.92 -9.03 22.71
C ARG A 468 -20.04 -7.86 22.22
N CYS A 469 -20.36 -7.22 21.10
CA CYS A 469 -19.65 -5.99 20.68
C CYS A 469 -19.98 -4.82 21.63
N ALA A 470 -19.18 -3.77 21.59
CA ALA A 470 -19.34 -2.60 22.47
C ALA A 470 -20.76 -2.02 22.46
N ARG A 471 -21.43 -2.02 21.30
CA ARG A 471 -22.81 -1.54 21.14
C ARG A 471 -23.85 -2.48 21.76
N CYS A 472 -23.63 -3.79 21.68
CA CYS A 472 -24.55 -4.78 22.26
C CYS A 472 -24.51 -4.78 23.78
N VAL A 473 -23.32 -4.67 24.38
CA VAL A 473 -23.16 -4.69 25.85
C VAL A 473 -23.27 -3.30 26.47
N GLY A 474 -23.41 -2.25 25.68
CA GLY A 474 -23.53 -0.86 26.15
C GLY A 474 -22.25 -0.30 26.78
N ARG A 475 -21.12 -1.04 26.71
CA ARG A 475 -19.83 -0.66 27.24
C ARG A 475 -18.71 -1.13 26.34
N GLY A 476 -17.93 -0.20 25.80
CA GLY A 476 -16.71 -0.46 25.01
C GLY A 476 -15.43 -0.26 25.81
N LEU A 477 -14.32 -0.26 25.09
CA LEU A 477 -13.03 0.15 25.63
C LEU A 477 -13.03 1.66 25.96
N PRO A 478 -12.17 2.12 26.90
CA PRO A 478 -12.07 3.53 27.25
C PRO A 478 -11.85 4.39 26.01
N ARG A 479 -12.56 5.51 25.95
CA ARG A 479 -12.41 6.53 24.87
C ARG A 479 -11.59 7.71 25.34
N GLU A 480 -11.58 7.93 26.66
CA GLU A 480 -10.74 8.95 27.27
C GLU A 480 -9.29 8.50 27.18
N VAL A 481 -8.43 9.43 26.80
CA VAL A 481 -7.01 9.23 26.60
C VAL A 481 -6.27 9.98 27.70
N ASP A 482 -5.26 9.34 28.26
CA ASP A 482 -4.41 9.96 29.28
C ASP A 482 -3.71 11.22 28.73
N PRO A 483 -3.93 12.41 29.32
CA PRO A 483 -3.33 13.65 28.87
C PRO A 483 -1.78 13.63 28.83
N ASP A 484 -1.14 12.91 29.75
CA ASP A 484 0.31 12.79 29.77
C ASP A 484 0.83 11.96 28.58
N LEU A 485 0.10 10.90 28.20
CA LEU A 485 0.41 10.14 27.00
C LEU A 485 0.16 10.96 25.73
N VAL A 486 -0.88 11.81 25.70
CA VAL A 486 -1.12 12.73 24.57
C VAL A 486 0.03 13.75 24.46
N ALA A 487 0.45 14.33 25.57
CA ALA A 487 1.60 15.24 25.60
C ALA A 487 2.90 14.56 25.14
N ALA A 488 3.12 13.32 25.57
CA ALA A 488 4.26 12.51 25.12
C ALA A 488 4.19 12.23 23.60
N ALA A 489 3.01 11.90 23.08
CA ALA A 489 2.79 11.66 21.65
C ALA A 489 3.01 12.94 20.82
N ILE A 490 2.50 14.09 21.24
CA ILE A 490 2.77 15.39 20.59
C ILE A 490 4.27 15.69 20.59
N SER A 491 4.92 15.49 21.72
CA SER A 491 6.37 15.71 21.85
C SER A 491 7.18 14.80 20.93
N PHE A 492 6.77 13.52 20.82
CA PHE A 492 7.36 12.55 19.90
C PHE A 492 7.16 12.97 18.43
N LEU A 493 5.94 13.32 18.02
CA LEU A 493 5.62 13.75 16.65
C LEU A 493 6.36 15.05 16.27
N ARG A 494 6.61 15.95 17.23
CA ARG A 494 7.37 17.18 17.00
C ARG A 494 8.89 16.97 16.93
N ARG A 495 9.40 15.83 17.36
CA ARG A 495 10.83 15.45 17.28
C ARG A 495 11.15 14.53 16.10
N ASP A 496 10.17 14.19 15.27
CA ASP A 496 10.32 13.30 14.12
C ASP A 496 11.00 14.05 12.95
N LEU A 497 12.27 14.44 13.17
CA LEU A 497 13.11 15.10 12.17
C LEU A 497 13.41 14.12 11.02
N ARG A 498 13.36 14.64 9.79
CA ARG A 498 13.60 13.82 8.59
C ARG A 498 14.92 14.15 7.95
N THR A 499 15.71 13.14 7.62
CA THR A 499 16.94 13.30 6.86
C THR A 499 16.59 13.53 5.39
N ILE A 500 17.23 14.53 4.78
CA ILE A 500 17.20 14.77 3.33
C ILE A 500 18.48 14.19 2.76
N ALA A 501 18.40 12.95 2.24
CA ALA A 501 19.54 12.29 1.62
C ALA A 501 19.98 13.04 0.36
N PRO A 502 21.30 13.30 0.16
CA PRO A 502 21.81 13.97 -1.03
C PRO A 502 21.62 13.08 -2.27
N ARG A 503 21.35 13.70 -3.41
CA ARG A 503 21.44 12.98 -4.69
C ARG A 503 22.90 12.93 -5.12
N LEU A 504 23.34 11.74 -5.53
CA LEU A 504 24.73 11.48 -5.88
C LEU A 504 24.99 11.35 -7.38
N GLN A 505 23.92 11.20 -8.18
CA GLN A 505 24.01 10.97 -9.62
C GLN A 505 23.00 11.82 -10.39
N TRP A 506 23.44 12.33 -11.53
CA TRP A 506 22.58 12.96 -12.53
C TRP A 506 21.79 11.88 -13.29
N PRO A 507 20.49 12.08 -13.56
CA PRO A 507 19.72 11.16 -14.38
C PRO A 507 20.20 11.23 -15.84
N ALA A 508 20.44 10.07 -16.43
CA ALA A 508 20.95 9.99 -17.80
C ALA A 508 20.00 10.66 -18.79
N GLY A 509 20.57 11.47 -19.73
CA GLY A 509 19.82 12.12 -20.80
C GLY A 509 18.88 13.25 -20.35
N ALA A 510 18.99 13.74 -19.12
CA ALA A 510 18.14 14.82 -18.63
C ALA A 510 18.55 16.19 -19.22
N VAL A 511 19.82 16.55 -19.09
CA VAL A 511 20.37 17.85 -19.55
C VAL A 511 21.74 17.58 -20.15
N VAL A 512 22.07 18.26 -21.25
CA VAL A 512 23.40 18.17 -21.88
C VAL A 512 24.46 18.67 -20.90
N GLY A 513 25.55 17.93 -20.73
CA GLY A 513 26.62 18.24 -19.78
C GLY A 513 26.39 17.73 -18.34
N PHE A 514 25.19 17.22 -18.00
CA PHE A 514 24.89 16.65 -16.71
C PHE A 514 24.78 15.12 -16.82
N SER A 515 25.86 14.43 -16.50
CA SER A 515 25.90 12.97 -16.51
C SER A 515 26.81 12.43 -15.41
N GLY A 516 26.58 11.20 -14.97
CA GLY A 516 27.37 10.55 -13.95
C GLY A 516 27.21 11.14 -12.54
N ARG A 517 28.31 11.21 -11.78
CA ARG A 517 28.30 11.63 -10.38
C ARG A 517 28.14 13.15 -10.23
N ILE A 518 27.31 13.56 -9.28
CA ILE A 518 27.19 14.98 -8.89
C ILE A 518 28.42 15.37 -8.07
N THR A 519 29.14 16.41 -8.51
CA THR A 519 30.37 16.87 -7.85
C THR A 519 30.41 18.41 -7.83
N PRO A 520 30.48 19.05 -6.64
CA PRO A 520 30.26 18.43 -5.32
C PRO A 520 28.77 18.17 -5.05
N PRO A 521 28.42 17.11 -4.32
CA PRO A 521 27.05 16.89 -3.86
C PRO A 521 26.73 17.78 -2.64
N ASN A 522 25.46 17.98 -2.35
CA ASN A 522 25.03 18.51 -1.06
C ASN A 522 25.47 17.60 0.08
N GLN A 523 25.62 18.16 1.27
CA GLN A 523 25.68 17.38 2.51
C GLN A 523 24.29 16.77 2.83
N PRO A 524 24.21 15.72 3.67
CA PRO A 524 22.95 15.26 4.20
C PRO A 524 22.18 16.40 4.84
N GLY A 525 20.96 16.63 4.38
CA GLY A 525 20.07 17.68 4.86
C GLY A 525 19.11 17.21 5.94
N MET A 526 18.32 18.16 6.45
CA MET A 526 17.30 17.91 7.49
C MET A 526 15.98 18.60 7.12
N ALA A 527 14.85 17.93 7.41
CA ALA A 527 13.54 18.56 7.44
C ALA A 527 12.92 18.47 8.84
N LEU A 528 12.17 19.52 9.21
CA LEU A 528 11.56 19.65 10.53
C LEU A 528 10.44 18.63 10.75
N CYS A 529 9.69 18.29 9.69
CA CYS A 529 8.52 17.40 9.79
C CYS A 529 8.13 16.78 8.44
N VAL A 530 7.04 16.02 8.46
CA VAL A 530 6.30 15.60 7.25
C VAL A 530 5.13 16.57 7.03
N TYR A 531 4.91 16.97 5.79
CA TYR A 531 3.85 17.93 5.41
C TYR A 531 2.45 17.40 5.75
N GLY A 532 1.67 18.22 6.45
CA GLY A 532 0.31 17.86 6.88
C GLY A 532 0.24 16.92 8.10
N ASP A 533 1.37 16.48 8.63
CA ASP A 533 1.43 15.59 9.79
C ASP A 533 1.04 16.28 11.12
N ALA A 534 0.68 15.51 12.13
CA ALA A 534 0.11 16.01 13.41
C ALA A 534 1.10 16.77 14.31
N GLY A 535 2.42 16.70 14.00
CA GLY A 535 3.45 17.47 14.73
C GLY A 535 3.48 18.93 14.29
N TRP A 536 4.52 19.29 13.53
CA TRP A 536 4.65 20.61 12.90
C TRP A 536 4.01 20.66 11.51
N GLY A 537 3.68 19.51 10.90
CA GLY A 537 3.26 19.42 9.51
C GLY A 537 2.00 20.20 9.16
N ARG A 538 1.00 20.22 10.04
CA ARG A 538 -0.24 21.01 9.85
C ARG A 538 0.03 22.51 9.94
N GLU A 539 0.92 22.93 10.82
CA GLU A 539 1.29 24.34 10.94
C GLU A 539 2.09 24.80 9.72
N VAL A 540 2.99 23.95 9.22
CA VAL A 540 3.72 24.21 7.96
C VAL A 540 2.75 24.28 6.77
N GLN A 541 1.79 23.36 6.70
CA GLN A 541 0.75 23.35 5.67
C GLN A 541 -0.07 24.64 5.69
N ARG A 542 -0.55 25.04 6.87
CA ARG A 542 -1.32 26.27 7.05
C ARG A 542 -0.52 27.51 6.63
N GLY A 543 0.75 27.61 7.10
CA GLY A 543 1.62 28.73 6.76
C GLY A 543 1.87 28.84 5.26
N ARG A 544 1.94 27.72 4.55
CA ARG A 544 2.18 27.65 3.11
C ARG A 544 0.92 27.94 2.28
N GLU A 545 -0.23 27.40 2.66
CA GLU A 545 -1.45 27.41 1.86
C GLU A 545 -2.38 28.59 2.19
N MET A 546 -2.42 29.04 3.45
CA MET A 546 -3.38 30.03 3.94
C MET A 546 -2.72 31.34 4.37
N ASP A 547 -1.70 31.26 5.22
CA ASP A 547 -1.16 32.47 5.87
C ASP A 547 -0.06 33.15 5.05
N ALA A 548 0.49 32.48 4.03
CA ALA A 548 1.66 32.90 3.23
C ALA A 548 2.86 33.36 4.11
N ALA A 549 2.92 32.85 5.35
CA ALA A 549 3.96 33.11 6.34
C ALA A 549 4.06 31.95 7.33
N PHE A 550 5.23 31.79 7.95
CA PHE A 550 5.45 30.76 8.96
C PHE A 550 5.56 31.38 10.36
N SER A 551 4.98 30.71 11.37
CA SER A 551 4.94 31.22 12.73
C SER A 551 6.32 31.30 13.39
N GLY A 552 6.46 32.20 14.38
CA GLY A 552 7.68 32.30 15.19
C GLY A 552 8.01 31.01 15.94
N GLU A 553 7.03 30.16 16.24
CA GLU A 553 7.21 28.86 16.84
C GLU A 553 7.91 27.88 15.89
N ILE A 554 7.51 27.86 14.61
CA ILE A 554 8.20 27.05 13.58
C ILE A 554 9.65 27.51 13.42
N VAL A 555 9.91 28.82 13.40
CA VAL A 555 11.27 29.37 13.34
C VAL A 555 12.08 28.93 14.57
N ALA A 556 11.49 29.01 15.76
CA ALA A 556 12.15 28.59 16.99
C ALA A 556 12.47 27.10 17.03
N ALA A 557 11.51 26.28 16.61
CA ALA A 557 11.68 24.81 16.51
C ALA A 557 12.75 24.43 15.50
N SER A 558 12.78 25.09 14.34
CA SER A 558 13.81 24.89 13.31
C SER A 558 15.20 25.25 13.78
N ALA A 559 15.36 26.40 14.44
CA ALA A 559 16.64 26.82 15.01
C ALA A 559 17.13 25.85 16.11
N LYS A 560 16.20 25.37 16.95
CA LYS A 560 16.49 24.35 17.97
C LYS A 560 16.93 23.04 17.33
N ALA A 561 16.21 22.55 16.33
CA ALA A 561 16.54 21.31 15.61
C ALA A 561 17.95 21.38 14.99
N ILE A 562 18.30 22.52 14.38
CA ILE A 562 19.62 22.73 13.76
C ILE A 562 20.72 22.75 14.83
N ARG A 563 20.52 23.41 15.96
CA ARG A 563 21.54 23.54 17.01
C ARG A 563 21.73 22.27 17.84
N GLU A 564 20.66 21.57 18.17
CA GLU A 564 20.68 20.49 19.16
C GLU A 564 20.73 19.09 18.53
N HIS A 565 20.22 18.94 17.30
CA HIS A 565 20.02 17.62 16.71
C HIS A 565 20.75 17.43 15.36
N TRP A 566 21.36 18.49 14.80
CA TRP A 566 22.07 18.37 13.54
C TRP A 566 23.55 18.74 13.69
N HIS A 567 24.41 17.74 13.64
CA HIS A 567 25.86 17.93 13.67
C HIS A 567 26.33 18.44 12.31
N LEU A 568 26.65 19.73 12.25
CA LEU A 568 27.15 20.41 11.05
C LEU A 568 28.64 20.69 11.22
N ASP A 569 29.48 20.00 10.45
CA ASP A 569 30.94 20.19 10.43
C ASP A 569 31.47 20.28 9.00
N PRO A 570 32.03 21.41 8.59
CA PRO A 570 32.10 22.69 9.28
C PRO A 570 30.73 23.37 9.41
N ALA A 571 30.53 24.12 10.49
CA ALA A 571 29.26 24.83 10.74
C ALA A 571 28.97 25.87 9.64
N PRO A 572 27.70 26.08 9.24
CA PRO A 572 27.33 27.09 8.26
C PRO A 572 27.68 28.50 8.75
N THR A 573 28.19 29.32 7.84
CA THR A 573 28.57 30.71 8.10
C THR A 573 27.57 31.70 7.56
N TRP A 574 26.64 31.28 6.74
CA TRP A 574 25.57 32.11 6.17
C TRP A 574 24.37 31.27 5.74
N VAL A 575 23.25 31.93 5.48
CA VAL A 575 21.97 31.32 5.10
C VAL A 575 21.49 31.88 3.78
N THR A 576 20.94 31.02 2.92
CA THR A 576 20.18 31.44 1.75
C THR A 576 18.91 30.61 1.60
N ALA A 577 17.99 31.03 0.74
CA ALA A 577 16.74 30.33 0.48
C ALA A 577 16.55 30.01 -0.99
N VAL A 578 15.87 28.91 -1.28
CA VAL A 578 15.31 28.65 -2.59
C VAL A 578 14.19 29.66 -2.83
N PRO A 579 14.25 30.50 -3.87
CA PRO A 579 13.17 31.45 -4.15
C PRO A 579 11.92 30.71 -4.60
N SER A 580 10.78 30.94 -3.93
CA SER A 580 9.50 30.42 -4.37
C SER A 580 8.85 31.37 -5.39
N ALA A 581 8.30 30.81 -6.49
CA ALA A 581 7.45 31.61 -7.38
C ALA A 581 6.24 32.11 -6.59
N VAL A 582 6.02 33.41 -6.58
CA VAL A 582 4.88 34.02 -5.87
C VAL A 582 3.58 33.48 -6.48
N ARG A 583 2.88 32.61 -5.79
CA ARG A 583 1.50 32.28 -6.12
C ARG A 583 0.65 33.51 -5.78
N ALA A 584 0.13 34.19 -6.81
CA ALA A 584 -0.99 35.12 -6.60
C ALA A 584 -2.11 34.33 -5.90
N ILE A 585 -2.47 34.76 -4.69
CA ILE A 585 -3.57 34.18 -3.93
C ILE A 585 -4.84 34.45 -4.75
N ARG A 586 -5.37 33.41 -5.42
CA ARG A 586 -6.73 33.47 -5.97
C ARG A 586 -7.69 33.30 -4.79
N GLY A 587 -8.00 34.40 -4.14
CA GLY A 587 -9.14 34.49 -3.23
C GLY A 587 -10.43 34.43 -4.04
N GLY A 588 -11.21 33.37 -3.85
CA GLY A 588 -12.59 33.28 -4.30
C GLY A 588 -13.22 31.98 -3.84
N PRO A 589 -14.41 32.00 -3.22
CA PRO A 589 -15.09 30.79 -2.77
C PRO A 589 -15.52 29.96 -3.99
N VAL A 590 -15.37 28.63 -3.89
CA VAL A 590 -15.92 27.68 -4.85
C VAL A 590 -17.43 27.72 -4.74
N VAL A 591 -18.08 28.41 -5.68
CA VAL A 591 -19.52 28.32 -5.93
C VAL A 591 -19.69 27.47 -7.19
N GLY A 592 -20.55 26.48 -7.11
CA GLY A 592 -20.89 25.56 -8.20
C GLY A 592 -21.49 26.26 -9.44
N PRO A 593 -21.79 25.50 -10.51
CA PRO A 593 -21.93 26.00 -11.85
C PRO A 593 -23.21 26.84 -12.02
N VAL A 594 -23.06 28.07 -12.47
CA VAL A 594 -24.17 28.87 -13.06
C VAL A 594 -23.84 29.16 -14.52
N VAL A 595 -24.76 28.72 -15.35
CA VAL A 595 -24.79 28.93 -16.81
C VAL A 595 -25.18 30.37 -17.14
N GLY A 596 -24.49 30.97 -18.13
CA GLY A 596 -25.00 32.11 -18.92
C GLY A 596 -24.03 33.27 -19.11
N PRO A 597 -23.87 33.79 -20.33
CA PRO A 597 -22.93 34.86 -20.64
C PRO A 597 -23.53 36.25 -20.41
N VAL A 598 -22.77 37.12 -19.74
CA VAL A 598 -23.06 38.59 -19.79
C VAL A 598 -21.76 39.30 -20.19
N VAL A 599 -21.84 39.96 -21.34
CA VAL A 599 -20.82 40.87 -21.86
C VAL A 599 -21.01 42.25 -21.19
N GLY A 600 -19.93 42.75 -20.58
CA GLY A 600 -19.88 44.14 -20.07
C GLY A 600 -18.45 44.69 -20.15
N PRO A 601 -18.24 46.02 -20.31
CA PRO A 601 -17.03 46.62 -20.85
C PRO A 601 -15.85 46.67 -19.89
N ALA A 602 -14.65 46.66 -20.47
CA ALA A 602 -13.33 46.66 -19.83
C ALA A 602 -13.11 47.87 -18.90
N GLY A 603 -12.81 47.58 -17.63
CA GLY A 603 -12.24 48.54 -16.68
C GLY A 603 -10.69 48.39 -16.60
N PRO A 604 -9.97 49.38 -16.06
CA PRO A 604 -8.52 49.49 -16.12
C PRO A 604 -7.82 48.33 -15.39
N GLY A 605 -6.75 47.84 -16.01
CA GLY A 605 -5.97 46.67 -15.55
C GLY A 605 -5.36 46.79 -14.15
N PRO A 606 -5.06 45.68 -13.50
CA PRO A 606 -4.56 45.67 -12.13
C PRO A 606 -3.17 46.28 -12.04
N VAL A 607 -3.01 47.18 -11.08
CA VAL A 607 -1.73 47.74 -10.64
C VAL A 607 -0.87 46.60 -10.12
N VAL A 608 0.27 46.34 -10.78
CA VAL A 608 1.28 45.40 -10.30
C VAL A 608 1.95 45.97 -9.04
N GLY A 609 1.40 45.63 -7.87
CA GLY A 609 2.04 45.87 -6.59
C GLY A 609 3.31 45.02 -6.50
N ARG A 610 4.44 45.61 -6.09
CA ARG A 610 5.67 44.88 -5.76
C ARG A 610 5.33 43.76 -4.76
N ALA A 611 5.41 42.53 -5.18
CA ALA A 611 5.27 41.37 -4.30
C ALA A 611 6.39 41.42 -3.24
N GLY A 612 6.01 41.35 -1.97
CA GLY A 612 6.95 41.18 -0.87
C GLY A 612 7.76 39.86 -1.00
N PRO A 613 8.81 39.66 -0.20
CA PRO A 613 9.58 38.43 -0.22
C PRO A 613 8.65 37.25 0.08
N GLY A 614 8.70 36.21 -0.77
CA GLY A 614 7.88 35.02 -0.59
C GLY A 614 8.07 34.36 0.79
N PRO A 615 7.14 33.50 1.24
CA PRO A 615 7.11 32.95 2.62
C PRO A 615 8.39 32.24 3.00
N VAL A 616 9.07 31.54 2.06
CA VAL A 616 10.34 30.84 2.31
C VAL A 616 11.46 31.83 2.62
N VAL A 617 11.54 32.93 1.87
CA VAL A 617 12.56 33.99 2.11
C VAL A 617 12.34 34.66 3.47
N GLY A 618 11.09 34.95 3.82
CA GLY A 618 10.73 35.49 5.14
C GLY A 618 11.14 34.57 6.27
N PHE A 619 10.85 33.29 6.13
CA PHE A 619 11.24 32.25 7.10
C PHE A 619 12.78 32.14 7.20
N ALA A 620 13.48 32.07 6.07
CA ALA A 620 14.94 31.91 6.05
C ALA A 620 15.67 33.12 6.71
N ARG A 621 15.16 34.33 6.53
CA ARG A 621 15.67 35.52 7.25
C ARG A 621 15.48 35.42 8.74
N ALA A 622 14.24 35.10 9.19
CA ALA A 622 13.96 34.94 10.60
C ALA A 622 14.77 33.79 11.24
N LEU A 623 15.02 32.72 10.50
CA LEU A 623 15.86 31.61 10.93
C LEU A 623 17.33 32.05 11.03
N ALA A 624 17.84 32.79 10.05
CA ALA A 624 19.20 33.33 10.03
C ALA A 624 19.43 34.26 11.24
N ASP A 625 18.51 35.21 11.49
CA ASP A 625 18.56 36.10 12.66
C ASP A 625 18.63 35.29 13.96
N ARG A 626 17.80 34.26 14.08
CA ARG A 626 17.77 33.43 15.29
C ARG A 626 19.02 32.55 15.47
N LEU A 627 19.67 32.15 14.37
CA LEU A 627 20.94 31.43 14.40
C LEU A 627 22.14 32.36 14.58
N GLY A 628 21.99 33.66 14.40
CA GLY A 628 23.08 34.66 14.43
C GLY A 628 23.95 34.61 13.17
N LEU A 629 23.35 34.24 12.01
CA LEU A 629 24.03 34.13 10.72
C LEU A 629 23.52 35.18 9.72
N PRO A 630 24.37 35.70 8.82
CA PRO A 630 23.92 36.59 7.75
C PRO A 630 23.04 35.84 6.75
N TYR A 631 21.94 36.47 6.30
CA TYR A 631 21.14 36.01 5.18
C TYR A 631 21.58 36.67 3.89
N VAL A 632 21.87 35.89 2.83
CA VAL A 632 22.26 36.38 1.51
C VAL A 632 21.30 35.84 0.44
N ALA A 633 20.66 36.74 -0.30
CA ALA A 633 19.79 36.40 -1.42
C ALA A 633 20.63 36.34 -2.71
N CYS A 634 21.15 35.16 -3.05
CA CYS A 634 21.97 34.93 -4.25
C CYS A 634 21.32 34.00 -5.27
N LEU A 635 20.21 33.34 -4.93
CA LEU A 635 19.46 32.48 -5.84
C LEU A 635 18.26 33.23 -6.40
N THR A 636 18.04 33.09 -7.70
CA THR A 636 16.85 33.60 -8.40
C THR A 636 16.16 32.50 -9.15
N MET A 637 14.82 32.65 -9.32
CA MET A 637 14.03 31.75 -10.12
C MET A 637 13.42 32.50 -11.30
N ARG A 638 13.75 32.07 -12.52
CA ARG A 638 13.17 32.62 -13.76
C ARG A 638 11.73 32.09 -13.92
N ASP A 639 10.88 32.93 -14.48
CA ASP A 639 9.53 32.50 -14.85
C ASP A 639 9.58 31.39 -15.90
N GLY A 640 8.71 30.41 -15.77
CA GLY A 640 8.61 29.29 -16.71
C GLY A 640 7.24 28.62 -16.62
N ASP A 641 6.80 28.07 -17.74
CA ASP A 641 5.41 27.61 -17.97
C ASP A 641 4.92 26.47 -17.07
N ALA A 642 5.80 25.64 -16.53
CA ALA A 642 5.41 24.47 -15.74
C ALA A 642 5.87 24.52 -14.29
N SER A 643 4.95 24.28 -13.35
CA SER A 643 5.28 24.10 -11.93
C SER A 643 6.14 22.85 -11.72
N GLN A 644 7.10 22.89 -10.78
CA GLN A 644 7.89 21.73 -10.38
C GLN A 644 7.02 20.57 -9.90
N ALA A 645 5.90 20.86 -9.25
CA ALA A 645 4.93 19.86 -8.80
C ALA A 645 4.29 19.05 -9.93
N MET A 646 4.29 19.56 -11.18
CA MET A 646 3.80 18.83 -12.35
C MET A 646 4.82 17.84 -12.93
N MET A 647 6.08 17.93 -12.54
CA MET A 647 7.14 17.05 -13.01
C MET A 647 7.16 15.77 -12.18
N GLN A 648 6.90 14.62 -12.81
CA GLN A 648 6.66 13.37 -12.09
C GLN A 648 7.90 12.47 -12.00
N ASN A 649 8.93 12.67 -12.82
CA ASN A 649 10.15 11.87 -12.77
C ASN A 649 11.43 12.72 -12.70
N SER A 650 12.52 12.09 -12.29
CA SER A 650 13.81 12.74 -12.06
C SER A 650 14.37 13.48 -13.29
N VAL A 651 14.13 12.95 -14.50
CA VAL A 651 14.59 13.56 -15.76
C VAL A 651 13.88 14.88 -15.99
N GLN A 652 12.56 14.88 -15.91
CA GLN A 652 11.73 16.07 -16.12
C GLN A 652 11.90 17.09 -14.99
N GLN A 653 12.01 16.61 -13.76
CA GLN A 653 12.27 17.45 -12.59
C GLN A 653 13.59 18.19 -12.67
N LEU A 654 14.66 17.50 -13.09
CA LEU A 654 15.96 18.14 -13.30
C LEU A 654 15.91 19.16 -14.45
N ARG A 655 15.33 18.79 -15.60
CA ARG A 655 15.17 19.72 -16.74
C ARG A 655 14.48 21.00 -16.32
N ASN A 656 13.33 20.88 -15.65
CA ASN A 656 12.53 22.02 -15.23
C ASN A 656 13.27 22.93 -14.22
N VAL A 657 13.94 22.37 -13.23
CA VAL A 657 14.68 23.15 -12.22
C VAL A 657 15.92 23.78 -12.81
N HIS A 658 16.68 23.06 -13.63
CA HIS A 658 17.91 23.55 -14.24
C HIS A 658 17.70 24.80 -15.11
N HIS A 659 16.59 24.87 -15.84
CA HIS A 659 16.24 26.03 -16.65
C HIS A 659 15.79 27.25 -15.86
N LYS A 660 15.30 27.05 -14.65
CA LYS A 660 14.68 28.09 -13.83
C LYS A 660 15.59 28.68 -12.76
N LEU A 661 16.42 27.86 -12.12
CA LEU A 661 17.32 28.33 -11.08
C LEU A 661 18.60 28.96 -11.66
N ALA A 662 18.96 30.11 -11.12
CA ALA A 662 20.21 30.82 -11.49
C ALA A 662 20.78 31.54 -10.26
N ILE A 663 22.08 31.84 -10.32
CA ILE A 663 22.73 32.76 -9.39
C ILE A 663 22.55 34.19 -9.92
N GLU A 664 22.18 35.12 -9.02
CA GLU A 664 22.08 36.52 -9.32
C GLU A 664 23.33 37.27 -8.84
N GLY A 665 24.11 37.83 -9.79
CA GLY A 665 25.33 38.59 -9.51
C GLY A 665 26.55 37.76 -9.10
N ASP A 666 27.64 38.43 -8.75
CA ASP A 666 28.94 37.80 -8.36
C ASP A 666 28.98 37.42 -6.85
N ALA A 667 27.86 37.31 -6.17
CA ALA A 667 27.78 37.45 -4.73
C ALA A 667 27.47 36.14 -3.98
N VAL A 668 28.05 35.01 -4.35
CA VAL A 668 28.00 33.81 -3.48
C VAL A 668 29.11 33.93 -2.42
N PRO A 669 28.78 34.08 -1.12
CA PRO A 669 29.82 34.16 -0.08
C PRO A 669 30.62 32.86 0.00
N PRO A 670 31.93 32.94 0.27
CA PRO A 670 32.66 31.73 0.60
C PRO A 670 32.25 31.14 1.94
N GLY A 671 32.55 29.87 2.13
CA GLY A 671 32.22 29.15 3.38
C GLY A 671 30.94 28.34 3.33
N PRO A 672 30.73 27.49 4.35
CA PRO A 672 29.57 26.58 4.45
C PRO A 672 28.25 27.34 4.51
N VAL A 673 27.22 26.84 3.80
CA VAL A 673 25.91 27.50 3.68
C VAL A 673 24.76 26.62 4.15
N LEU A 674 23.81 27.21 4.87
CA LEU A 674 22.51 26.62 5.14
C LEU A 674 21.55 27.02 4.02
N LEU A 675 21.15 26.06 3.19
CA LEU A 675 20.20 26.25 2.08
C LEU A 675 18.79 25.89 2.54
N VAL A 676 17.88 26.85 2.56
CA VAL A 676 16.54 26.72 3.15
C VAL A 676 15.46 26.59 2.08
N ASP A 677 14.51 25.67 2.27
CA ASP A 677 13.30 25.51 1.45
C ASP A 677 12.07 25.26 2.36
N ASP A 678 10.84 25.38 1.84
CA ASP A 678 9.63 25.07 2.60
C ASP A 678 9.24 23.58 2.50
N LEU A 679 9.36 23.00 1.32
CA LEU A 679 8.87 21.66 1.04
C LEU A 679 9.79 20.89 0.08
N VAL A 680 10.24 19.75 0.54
CA VAL A 680 11.05 18.81 -0.27
C VAL A 680 10.20 17.63 -0.70
N ASP A 681 10.12 17.40 -2.02
CA ASP A 681 9.54 16.18 -2.62
C ASP A 681 10.67 15.37 -3.31
N SER A 682 11.10 15.81 -4.47
CA SER A 682 12.04 15.06 -5.30
C SER A 682 13.53 15.34 -5.00
N ARG A 683 13.81 16.30 -4.15
CA ARG A 683 15.15 16.81 -3.81
C ARG A 683 15.89 17.53 -4.96
N TRP A 684 15.36 17.53 -6.21
CA TRP A 684 16.05 18.14 -7.34
C TRP A 684 16.26 19.64 -7.21
N THR A 685 15.29 20.34 -6.63
CA THR A 685 15.43 21.79 -6.37
C THR A 685 16.61 22.08 -5.46
N LEU A 686 16.71 21.40 -4.32
CA LEU A 686 17.83 21.54 -3.38
C LEU A 686 19.14 21.05 -3.99
N THR A 687 19.12 20.00 -4.83
CA THR A 687 20.30 19.46 -5.49
C THR A 687 20.89 20.47 -6.48
N VAL A 688 20.07 21.05 -7.35
CA VAL A 688 20.53 22.03 -8.36
C VAL A 688 20.93 23.34 -7.68
N ALA A 689 20.15 23.82 -6.71
CA ALA A 689 20.49 25.02 -5.95
C ALA A 689 21.84 24.88 -5.24
N GLY A 690 22.06 23.77 -4.54
CA GLY A 690 23.31 23.54 -3.84
C GLY A 690 24.50 23.32 -4.77
N TRP A 691 24.31 22.63 -5.90
CA TRP A 691 25.35 22.49 -6.92
C TRP A 691 25.72 23.86 -7.54
N LEU A 692 24.75 24.72 -7.82
CA LEU A 692 24.98 26.09 -8.29
C LEU A 692 25.80 26.91 -7.28
N LEU A 693 25.42 26.89 -5.99
CA LEU A 693 26.11 27.58 -4.91
C LEU A 693 27.60 27.11 -4.84
N ALA A 694 27.80 25.81 -4.79
CA ALA A 694 29.12 25.22 -4.70
C ALA A 694 30.00 25.52 -5.97
N SER A 695 29.39 25.49 -7.17
CA SER A 695 30.06 25.84 -8.42
C SER A 695 30.45 27.33 -8.51
N HIS A 696 29.82 28.20 -7.71
CA HIS A 696 30.12 29.64 -7.62
C HIS A 696 30.92 30.01 -6.36
N GLY A 697 31.52 29.02 -5.69
CA GLY A 697 32.52 29.27 -4.65
C GLY A 697 32.03 29.18 -3.21
N SER A 698 30.79 28.72 -2.95
CA SER A 698 30.42 28.39 -1.58
C SER A 698 31.20 27.18 -1.06
N GLY A 699 31.29 27.02 0.24
CA GLY A 699 31.72 25.80 0.88
C GLY A 699 30.63 24.71 0.86
N PRO A 700 30.69 23.72 1.76
CA PRO A 700 29.65 22.68 1.88
C PRO A 700 28.25 23.26 2.00
N VAL A 701 27.28 22.66 1.28
CA VAL A 701 25.88 23.10 1.30
C VAL A 701 25.05 22.13 2.14
N TYR A 702 24.37 22.65 3.16
CA TYR A 702 23.51 21.94 4.08
C TYR A 702 22.04 22.28 3.81
N PRO A 703 21.26 21.40 3.13
CA PRO A 703 19.85 21.64 2.89
C PRO A 703 19.03 21.52 4.16
N PHE A 704 18.19 22.51 4.43
CA PHE A 704 17.16 22.47 5.46
C PHE A 704 15.80 22.76 4.85
N ALA A 705 14.79 21.97 5.20
CA ALA A 705 13.41 22.22 4.78
C ALA A 705 12.45 22.21 5.98
N LEU A 706 11.33 22.92 5.84
CA LEU A 706 10.28 22.84 6.85
C LEU A 706 9.58 21.49 6.83
N ALA A 707 9.33 20.92 5.64
CA ALA A 707 8.71 19.62 5.55
C ALA A 707 9.22 18.79 4.36
N THR A 708 9.11 17.46 4.48
CA THR A 708 9.10 16.56 3.33
C THR A 708 7.66 16.34 2.84
N ALA A 709 7.45 16.27 1.51
CA ALA A 709 6.11 16.13 0.90
C ALA A 709 5.44 14.80 1.21
N THR A 710 6.21 13.75 1.44
CA THR A 710 5.72 12.42 1.81
C THR A 710 6.66 11.79 2.85
N ALA A 711 6.11 10.85 3.62
CA ALA A 711 6.91 10.02 4.53
C ALA A 711 7.81 9.01 3.77
N ARG A 712 7.95 9.15 2.45
CA ARG A 712 8.77 8.26 1.61
C ARG A 712 10.17 8.82 1.44
N ASP A 713 11.14 8.09 1.92
CA ASP A 713 12.43 7.89 1.26
C ASP A 713 12.68 6.42 1.06
#